data_340d03bceb3208380674ea86a86bf0bc
#
_entry.id   340d03bceb3208380674ea86a86bf0bc
#
_cell.length_a   1.000
_cell.length_b   1.000
_cell.length_c   1.000
_cell.angle_alpha   90.00
_cell.angle_beta   90.00
_cell.angle_gamma   90.00
#
_symmetry.space_group_name_H-M   'P 1'
#
loop_
_entity.id
_entity.type
_entity.pdbx_description
1 polymer ?
#
loop_
_entity_poly.entity_id
_entity_poly.type
_entity_poly.pdbx_seq_one_letter_code
_entity_poly.pdbx_strand_id
1 'polypeptide(L)'
;MDVPLRGEHYGSSDAHDWTTNSGRYYLREISVPDGYLIEQSVIPVEFTYENQFIAWQVVDCLHSDKQTTVEIDKRAFTSDSDDTFALPGATLTVTDWNGNVVDSWESSDTAHVICGLHLSHDFAGNRDTSKVYTLAETCPADGYTTARSIQFRLEQATDDNAYLQETAVWVLHESEDTAYQSGSIISPTAFSDDTVATISAKLHAFWDKLLGKNPDADGVVISNWYCVNGTLVVNFTDAANDRAIAKCLRESDFSDLTFDKAYLNGAAAPAFFADKQVAEKPADAEITYSASWILLKDSDGFSQTVTMLDAPTRVKISKADITTHEEVPGATLRVLDKDGNVVDEWVSEDTPHYMEAVLVAGETYTLEETLVPDNSGYVPANAIQFTVEDNGKVQHVIMQDDYTKVQISKTDIATGKEISGAKLKITDADGKTVAEWVTDGTPHYMERIPMGTYTLTETVAPIEQGYVRAESVTFEVGPTENIQRVEMKDDFTKVEIFKADMTDGHELPGAKLKITDASGNTIAEWETNGQPHRIERLKPGDYTLTETAAPAGYLLSEEVHFTVQETGEIQKVTMYDAPAHSLILTKRDIATNAKLADARLTIRDAYGTTIDRWTTTDGDHAIRVLPERSAAKDPHKNLLLLSDDTSEHVYTMVEELAPDGYLVAESITFKVMQMNNALVVFVWQDGGWQKSSEGYLAMYDERTDTPVPLMKTFPQTGRIL
;
A
#
# COMPACT_ATOMS: atom_id res chain seq x y z
N MET A 1 -20.58 -56.99 -69.79
CA MET A 1 -21.63 -57.96 -69.39
C MET A 1 -22.34 -58.40 -70.70
N ASP A 2 -22.41 -59.70 -71.03
CA ASP A 2 -23.13 -60.18 -72.22
C ASP A 2 -24.62 -60.25 -71.88
N VAL A 3 -25.42 -59.43 -72.49
CA VAL A 3 -26.84 -59.34 -72.21
C VAL A 3 -27.55 -59.97 -73.44
N PRO A 4 -28.46 -60.93 -73.21
CA PRO A 4 -29.16 -61.56 -74.35
C PRO A 4 -30.05 -60.55 -75.08
N LEU A 5 -29.97 -60.54 -76.41
CA LEU A 5 -30.77 -59.64 -77.25
C LEU A 5 -32.27 -60.03 -77.32
N ARG A 6 -32.67 -61.13 -76.66
CA ARG A 6 -34.07 -61.60 -76.71
C ARG A 6 -34.72 -61.56 -75.36
N GLY A 7 -35.85 -60.90 -75.26
CA GLY A 7 -36.73 -60.93 -74.10
C GLY A 7 -37.40 -62.30 -73.89
N GLU A 8 -38.30 -62.38 -72.92
CA GLU A 8 -38.89 -63.58 -72.28
C GLU A 8 -39.51 -64.70 -73.14
N HIS A 9 -39.40 -64.63 -74.44
CA HIS A 9 -39.96 -65.66 -75.30
C HIS A 9 -38.90 -66.56 -75.95
N TYR A 10 -38.03 -67.08 -75.11
CA TYR A 10 -37.17 -68.17 -75.58
C TYR A 10 -37.95 -69.48 -75.53
N GLY A 11 -38.53 -69.87 -76.68
CA GLY A 11 -39.16 -71.17 -76.78
C GLY A 11 -40.54 -71.25 -77.43
N SER A 12 -41.09 -70.23 -78.05
CA SER A 12 -42.26 -70.33 -78.84
C SER A 12 -41.87 -70.63 -80.28
N SER A 13 -42.63 -71.55 -80.91
CA SER A 13 -42.38 -72.10 -82.26
C SER A 13 -42.68 -71.12 -83.38
N ASP A 14 -43.08 -69.91 -83.11
CA ASP A 14 -43.38 -68.92 -84.14
C ASP A 14 -42.22 -67.96 -84.32
N ALA A 15 -41.22 -68.44 -85.02
CA ALA A 15 -39.93 -67.75 -85.19
C ALA A 15 -39.94 -66.66 -86.28
N HIS A 16 -41.04 -65.99 -86.54
CA HIS A 16 -41.11 -65.13 -87.75
C HIS A 16 -41.33 -63.63 -87.43
N ASP A 17 -41.46 -63.20 -86.21
CA ASP A 17 -41.59 -61.77 -85.97
C ASP A 17 -40.43 -61.23 -85.12
N TRP A 18 -39.27 -61.15 -85.76
CA TRP A 18 -38.06 -60.54 -85.14
C TRP A 18 -38.15 -59.04 -84.98
N THR A 19 -39.17 -58.41 -85.51
CA THR A 19 -39.37 -56.99 -85.50
C THR A 19 -39.98 -56.49 -84.21
N THR A 20 -40.49 -57.36 -83.36
CA THR A 20 -41.14 -57.00 -82.10
C THR A 20 -40.35 -57.38 -80.85
N ASN A 21 -39.16 -57.97 -81.01
CA ASN A 21 -38.33 -58.41 -79.89
C ASN A 21 -37.25 -57.38 -79.57
N SER A 22 -37.63 -56.15 -79.23
CA SER A 22 -36.77 -55.18 -78.61
C SER A 22 -36.65 -55.56 -77.16
N GLY A 23 -35.42 -55.95 -76.75
CA GLY A 23 -35.13 -56.17 -75.31
C GLY A 23 -35.00 -54.85 -74.58
N ARG A 24 -35.87 -54.61 -73.66
CA ARG A 24 -35.68 -53.50 -72.68
C ARG A 24 -34.97 -54.05 -71.51
N TYR A 25 -33.87 -53.37 -71.18
CA TYR A 25 -33.08 -53.64 -70.00
C TYR A 25 -33.04 -52.36 -69.19
N TYR A 26 -32.75 -52.50 -67.92
CA TYR A 26 -32.58 -51.39 -67.04
C TYR A 26 -31.22 -51.57 -66.35
N LEU A 27 -30.39 -50.57 -66.51
CA LEU A 27 -29.20 -50.45 -65.73
C LEU A 27 -29.58 -49.78 -64.43
N ARG A 28 -29.15 -50.39 -63.34
CA ARG A 28 -29.24 -49.81 -61.98
C ARG A 28 -27.89 -49.94 -61.33
N GLU A 29 -27.44 -48.88 -60.77
CA GLU A 29 -26.26 -48.90 -59.96
C GLU A 29 -26.52 -49.63 -58.66
N ILE A 30 -25.63 -50.54 -58.27
CA ILE A 30 -25.74 -51.35 -57.04
C ILE A 30 -24.63 -51.06 -56.04
N SER A 31 -23.57 -50.37 -56.45
CA SER A 31 -22.48 -49.94 -55.65
C SER A 31 -21.72 -48.78 -56.33
N VAL A 32 -21.20 -47.88 -55.59
CA VAL A 32 -20.34 -46.77 -56.02
C VAL A 32 -18.97 -46.92 -55.45
N PRO A 33 -17.96 -46.30 -56.03
CA PRO A 33 -16.65 -46.12 -55.36
C PRO A 33 -16.79 -45.38 -54.05
N ASP A 34 -15.82 -45.61 -53.15
CA ASP A 34 -15.75 -44.88 -51.91
C ASP A 34 -15.74 -43.35 -52.16
N GLY A 35 -16.53 -42.62 -51.42
CA GLY A 35 -16.67 -41.16 -51.55
C GLY A 35 -17.68 -40.68 -52.55
N TYR A 36 -18.49 -41.62 -53.14
CA TYR A 36 -19.57 -41.27 -54.08
C TYR A 36 -20.94 -41.71 -53.57
N LEU A 37 -21.98 -41.02 -54.06
CA LEU A 37 -23.38 -41.28 -53.76
C LEU A 37 -23.98 -42.13 -54.86
N ILE A 38 -24.66 -43.18 -54.46
CA ILE A 38 -25.31 -44.10 -55.47
C ILE A 38 -26.52 -43.44 -56.12
N GLU A 39 -26.58 -43.48 -57.42
CA GLU A 39 -27.77 -43.08 -58.20
C GLU A 39 -28.63 -44.33 -58.51
N GLN A 40 -29.74 -44.41 -57.81
CA GLN A 40 -30.64 -45.59 -57.99
C GLN A 40 -31.66 -45.44 -59.05
N SER A 41 -31.68 -44.35 -59.79
CA SER A 41 -32.52 -44.24 -60.97
C SER A 41 -32.12 -45.31 -61.95
N VAL A 42 -33.13 -45.88 -62.59
CA VAL A 42 -32.91 -46.92 -63.61
C VAL A 42 -32.73 -46.23 -64.94
N ILE A 43 -31.63 -46.58 -65.63
CA ILE A 43 -31.38 -46.11 -66.97
C ILE A 43 -31.96 -47.15 -67.91
N PRO A 44 -33.00 -46.84 -68.68
CA PRO A 44 -33.50 -47.76 -69.67
C PRO A 44 -32.50 -47.91 -70.82
N VAL A 45 -32.15 -49.16 -71.12
CA VAL A 45 -31.28 -49.51 -72.22
C VAL A 45 -32.10 -50.30 -73.19
N GLU A 46 -32.25 -49.76 -74.34
CA GLU A 46 -33.06 -50.39 -75.36
C GLU A 46 -32.17 -50.87 -76.52
N PHE A 47 -32.19 -52.14 -76.74
CA PHE A 47 -31.51 -52.74 -77.89
C PHE A 47 -32.52 -52.95 -79.00
N THR A 48 -32.30 -52.30 -80.15
CA THR A 48 -33.15 -52.41 -81.32
C THR A 48 -32.54 -53.40 -82.28
N TYR A 49 -33.31 -54.42 -82.66
CA TYR A 49 -32.87 -55.36 -83.69
C TYR A 49 -32.84 -54.65 -85.06
N GLU A 50 -31.63 -54.50 -85.60
CA GLU A 50 -31.48 -53.84 -86.90
C GLU A 50 -31.48 -54.89 -88.08
N ASN A 51 -30.71 -55.95 -87.93
CA ASN A 51 -30.68 -57.06 -88.90
C ASN A 51 -29.89 -58.28 -88.39
N GLN A 52 -29.95 -59.41 -89.06
CA GLN A 52 -29.33 -60.68 -88.68
C GLN A 52 -27.78 -60.71 -88.80
N PHE A 53 -27.20 -59.69 -89.37
CA PHE A 53 -25.73 -59.57 -89.56
C PHE A 53 -25.02 -58.81 -88.54
N ILE A 54 -25.71 -58.15 -87.60
CA ILE A 54 -25.14 -57.41 -86.50
C ILE A 54 -25.01 -58.38 -85.31
N ALA A 55 -23.78 -58.75 -85.01
CA ALA A 55 -23.45 -59.61 -83.83
C ALA A 55 -23.33 -58.88 -82.52
N TRP A 56 -23.09 -57.61 -82.57
CA TRP A 56 -22.85 -56.75 -81.42
C TRP A 56 -23.52 -55.40 -81.58
N GLN A 57 -24.20 -54.97 -80.55
CA GLN A 57 -24.72 -53.61 -80.43
C GLN A 57 -24.09 -52.94 -79.20
N VAL A 58 -23.59 -51.75 -79.38
CA VAL A 58 -23.01 -50.99 -78.29
C VAL A 58 -23.97 -49.83 -78.00
N VAL A 59 -24.38 -49.74 -76.80
CA VAL A 59 -25.15 -48.61 -76.30
C VAL A 59 -24.30 -47.92 -75.18
N ASP A 60 -23.92 -46.68 -75.43
CA ASP A 60 -23.20 -45.88 -74.44
C ASP A 60 -24.20 -45.30 -73.47
N CYS A 61 -24.10 -45.71 -72.23
CA CYS A 61 -24.87 -45.18 -71.15
C CYS A 61 -23.94 -44.34 -70.29
N LEU A 62 -24.10 -43.02 -70.29
CA LEU A 62 -23.39 -42.13 -69.44
C LEU A 62 -24.15 -42.00 -68.12
N HIS A 63 -23.47 -42.32 -67.03
CA HIS A 63 -23.93 -42.11 -65.65
C HIS A 63 -22.87 -41.35 -64.93
N SER A 64 -23.23 -40.32 -64.10
CA SER A 64 -22.31 -39.52 -63.36
C SER A 64 -22.65 -39.58 -61.88
N ASP A 65 -21.70 -40.05 -61.13
CA ASP A 65 -21.86 -40.15 -59.69
C ASP A 65 -21.55 -38.82 -59.06
N LYS A 66 -22.31 -38.42 -58.03
CA LYS A 66 -22.08 -37.27 -57.22
C LYS A 66 -21.20 -37.67 -56.06
N GLN A 67 -20.17 -36.88 -55.79
CA GLN A 67 -19.35 -37.08 -54.59
C GLN A 67 -20.10 -36.71 -53.30
N THR A 68 -19.73 -37.39 -52.21
CA THR A 68 -20.12 -36.95 -50.86
C THR A 68 -19.57 -35.56 -50.62
N THR A 69 -20.33 -34.75 -49.92
CA THR A 69 -19.94 -33.36 -49.62
C THR A 69 -20.23 -33.06 -48.16
N VAL A 70 -19.30 -32.42 -47.50
CA VAL A 70 -19.49 -31.82 -46.18
C VAL A 70 -18.93 -30.42 -46.21
N GLU A 71 -19.64 -29.49 -45.62
CA GLU A 71 -19.24 -28.10 -45.45
C GLU A 71 -18.86 -27.87 -44.01
N ILE A 72 -17.70 -27.27 -43.76
CA ILE A 72 -17.24 -26.93 -42.44
C ILE A 72 -17.29 -25.40 -42.27
N ASP A 73 -18.19 -24.94 -41.43
CA ASP A 73 -18.40 -23.53 -41.15
C ASP A 73 -17.80 -23.17 -39.77
N LYS A 74 -16.73 -22.39 -39.80
CA LYS A 74 -16.04 -21.91 -38.58
C LYS A 74 -16.63 -20.58 -38.16
N ARG A 75 -17.20 -20.54 -36.97
CA ARG A 75 -17.91 -19.36 -36.46
C ARG A 75 -17.47 -19.02 -35.04
N ALA A 76 -17.73 -17.79 -34.63
CA ALA A 76 -17.57 -17.31 -33.27
C ALA A 76 -18.81 -16.52 -32.81
N PHE A 77 -18.85 -16.24 -31.53
CA PHE A 77 -19.85 -15.34 -30.91
C PHE A 77 -19.15 -14.32 -30.00
N THR A 78 -19.87 -13.25 -29.65
CA THR A 78 -19.46 -12.30 -28.60
C THR A 78 -20.36 -12.45 -27.38
N SER A 79 -19.91 -11.97 -26.22
CA SER A 79 -20.73 -12.04 -24.99
C SER A 79 -22.00 -11.18 -25.05
N ASP A 80 -22.05 -10.22 -25.97
CA ASP A 80 -23.15 -9.25 -26.08
C ASP A 80 -24.30 -9.71 -26.99
N SER A 81 -24.11 -10.79 -27.76
CA SER A 81 -25.09 -11.24 -28.76
C SER A 81 -25.12 -12.77 -28.88
N ASP A 82 -26.32 -13.32 -29.09
CA ASP A 82 -26.51 -14.70 -29.47
C ASP A 82 -26.21 -14.95 -30.97
N ASP A 83 -25.94 -13.90 -31.74
CA ASP A 83 -25.60 -13.98 -33.14
C ASP A 83 -24.18 -14.47 -33.33
N THR A 84 -24.00 -15.39 -34.26
CA THR A 84 -22.69 -15.90 -34.64
C THR A 84 -22.22 -15.32 -35.96
N PHE A 85 -20.92 -15.17 -36.12
CA PHE A 85 -20.29 -14.68 -37.35
C PHE A 85 -19.16 -15.60 -37.78
N ALA A 86 -18.81 -15.55 -39.07
CA ALA A 86 -17.68 -16.34 -39.61
C ALA A 86 -16.37 -15.93 -38.92
N LEU A 87 -15.55 -16.92 -38.58
CA LEU A 87 -14.25 -16.69 -37.90
C LEU A 87 -13.11 -17.13 -38.82
N PRO A 88 -12.46 -16.23 -39.54
CA PRO A 88 -11.25 -16.51 -40.29
C PRO A 88 -10.01 -16.63 -39.38
N GLY A 89 -8.97 -17.32 -39.85
CA GLY A 89 -7.65 -17.37 -39.20
C GLY A 89 -7.42 -18.56 -38.26
N ALA A 90 -8.42 -19.40 -38.04
CA ALA A 90 -8.26 -20.65 -37.28
C ALA A 90 -7.75 -21.77 -38.19
N THR A 91 -6.81 -22.60 -37.73
CA THR A 91 -6.37 -23.79 -38.45
C THR A 91 -7.21 -24.99 -38.04
N LEU A 92 -7.91 -25.56 -39.03
CA LEU A 92 -8.76 -26.72 -38.85
C LEU A 92 -8.15 -27.94 -39.56
N THR A 93 -8.37 -29.12 -38.99
CA THR A 93 -7.90 -30.39 -39.53
C THR A 93 -8.97 -31.44 -39.37
N VAL A 94 -9.24 -32.17 -40.45
CA VAL A 94 -10.09 -33.38 -40.45
C VAL A 94 -9.20 -34.59 -40.54
N THR A 95 -9.39 -35.51 -39.61
CA THR A 95 -8.73 -36.81 -39.61
C THR A 95 -9.75 -37.95 -39.82
N ASP A 96 -9.29 -39.04 -40.47
CA ASP A 96 -10.07 -40.26 -40.58
C ASP A 96 -10.05 -41.08 -39.27
N TRP A 97 -10.77 -42.20 -39.28
CA TRP A 97 -10.84 -43.16 -38.15
C TRP A 97 -9.52 -43.87 -37.81
N ASN A 98 -8.50 -43.76 -38.67
CA ASN A 98 -7.14 -44.27 -38.44
C ASN A 98 -6.20 -43.16 -37.91
N GLY A 99 -6.67 -41.92 -37.81
CA GLY A 99 -5.90 -40.76 -37.43
C GLY A 99 -5.09 -40.11 -38.56
N ASN A 100 -5.34 -40.52 -39.83
CA ASN A 100 -4.70 -39.87 -40.97
C ASN A 100 -5.38 -38.53 -41.25
N VAL A 101 -4.58 -37.51 -41.53
CA VAL A 101 -5.10 -36.22 -41.97
C VAL A 101 -5.73 -36.37 -43.36
N VAL A 102 -7.00 -36.02 -43.47
CA VAL A 102 -7.77 -36.00 -44.71
C VAL A 102 -7.68 -34.63 -45.36
N ASP A 103 -7.82 -33.59 -44.55
CA ASP A 103 -7.73 -32.21 -45.01
C ASP A 103 -7.26 -31.32 -43.85
N SER A 104 -6.58 -30.20 -44.18
CA SER A 104 -6.16 -29.20 -43.22
C SER A 104 -6.08 -27.84 -43.92
N TRP A 105 -6.71 -26.82 -43.30
CA TRP A 105 -6.84 -25.50 -43.92
C TRP A 105 -6.93 -24.40 -42.83
N GLU A 106 -6.78 -23.16 -43.24
CA GLU A 106 -7.09 -21.99 -42.46
C GLU A 106 -8.51 -21.52 -42.73
N SER A 107 -9.31 -21.26 -41.72
CA SER A 107 -10.70 -20.80 -41.86
C SER A 107 -10.78 -19.44 -42.53
N SER A 108 -11.87 -19.20 -43.22
CA SER A 108 -12.18 -17.96 -43.94
C SER A 108 -13.62 -17.50 -43.68
N ASP A 109 -14.03 -16.43 -44.32
CA ASP A 109 -15.41 -15.90 -44.22
C ASP A 109 -16.46 -16.83 -44.84
N THR A 110 -16.04 -17.89 -45.50
CA THR A 110 -16.93 -18.87 -46.16
C THR A 110 -16.61 -20.27 -45.67
N ALA A 111 -17.63 -21.12 -45.61
CA ALA A 111 -17.48 -22.52 -45.27
C ALA A 111 -16.51 -23.23 -46.20
N HIS A 112 -15.70 -24.13 -45.65
CA HIS A 112 -14.78 -24.98 -46.40
C HIS A 112 -15.47 -26.27 -46.81
N VAL A 113 -15.35 -26.62 -48.09
CA VAL A 113 -16.04 -27.79 -48.68
C VAL A 113 -15.07 -28.94 -48.85
N ILE A 114 -15.40 -30.09 -48.26
CA ILE A 114 -14.66 -31.34 -48.43
C ILE A 114 -15.52 -32.32 -49.22
N CYS A 115 -14.97 -32.83 -50.30
CA CYS A 115 -15.65 -33.78 -51.15
C CYS A 115 -14.98 -35.15 -51.10
N GLY A 116 -15.73 -36.21 -51.41
CA GLY A 116 -15.20 -37.54 -51.59
C GLY A 116 -14.88 -38.31 -50.31
N LEU A 117 -15.44 -37.90 -49.18
CA LEU A 117 -15.30 -38.62 -47.91
C LEU A 117 -16.12 -39.93 -47.93
N HIS A 118 -15.60 -40.97 -47.28
CA HIS A 118 -16.24 -42.28 -47.21
C HIS A 118 -17.58 -42.27 -46.48
N LEU A 119 -18.55 -42.96 -46.95
CA LEU A 119 -19.80 -43.21 -46.23
C LEU A 119 -19.60 -44.25 -45.11
N SER A 120 -20.35 -44.14 -44.03
CA SER A 120 -20.36 -45.07 -42.91
C SER A 120 -21.27 -46.32 -43.12
N HIS A 121 -21.73 -46.53 -44.28
CA HIS A 121 -22.51 -47.73 -44.66
C HIS A 121 -22.17 -48.17 -46.07
N ASP A 122 -22.35 -49.47 -46.36
CA ASP A 122 -22.37 -49.98 -47.71
C ASP A 122 -23.81 -50.09 -48.22
N PHE A 123 -23.95 -50.19 -49.53
CA PHE A 123 -25.27 -50.30 -50.17
C PHE A 123 -25.86 -51.72 -50.11
N ALA A 124 -25.16 -52.69 -49.51
CA ALA A 124 -25.66 -54.00 -49.14
C ALA A 124 -26.41 -54.02 -47.80
N GLY A 125 -26.51 -52.88 -47.16
CA GLY A 125 -27.20 -52.66 -45.87
C GLY A 125 -26.36 -52.90 -44.65
N ASN A 126 -25.01 -53.02 -44.76
CA ASN A 126 -24.12 -53.10 -43.62
C ASN A 126 -23.67 -51.72 -43.25
N ARG A 127 -23.90 -51.35 -42.01
CA ARG A 127 -23.38 -50.13 -41.46
C ARG A 127 -21.97 -50.38 -40.89
N ASP A 128 -21.00 -49.62 -41.33
CA ASP A 128 -19.68 -49.54 -40.76
C ASP A 128 -19.57 -48.26 -39.90
N THR A 129 -20.06 -48.34 -38.69
CA THR A 129 -20.07 -47.20 -37.76
C THR A 129 -18.69 -46.84 -37.24
N SER A 130 -17.64 -47.58 -37.64
CA SER A 130 -16.24 -47.24 -37.28
C SER A 130 -15.66 -46.13 -38.15
N LYS A 131 -16.26 -45.82 -39.30
CA LYS A 131 -15.84 -44.75 -40.21
C LYS A 131 -16.32 -43.38 -39.69
N VAL A 132 -15.63 -42.87 -38.64
CA VAL A 132 -15.91 -41.60 -38.01
C VAL A 132 -14.76 -40.64 -38.27
N TYR A 133 -15.07 -39.48 -38.76
CA TYR A 133 -14.12 -38.38 -38.95
C TYR A 133 -14.07 -37.52 -37.69
N THR A 134 -12.90 -36.93 -37.43
CA THR A 134 -12.72 -35.96 -36.35
C THR A 134 -12.29 -34.63 -36.95
N LEU A 135 -13.11 -33.62 -36.80
CA LEU A 135 -12.78 -32.22 -37.04
C LEU A 135 -12.17 -31.65 -35.76
N ALA A 136 -10.95 -31.19 -35.85
CA ALA A 136 -10.25 -30.56 -34.74
C ALA A 136 -9.70 -29.21 -35.16
N GLU A 137 -9.74 -28.28 -34.25
CA GLU A 137 -9.01 -27.03 -34.35
C GLU A 137 -7.62 -27.23 -33.75
N THR A 138 -6.60 -26.99 -34.55
CA THR A 138 -5.19 -27.18 -34.15
C THR A 138 -4.50 -25.87 -33.78
N CYS A 139 -5.06 -24.74 -34.23
CA CYS A 139 -4.64 -23.38 -33.83
C CYS A 139 -5.89 -22.49 -33.89
N PRO A 140 -6.31 -21.91 -32.74
CA PRO A 140 -7.43 -20.99 -32.74
C PRO A 140 -7.06 -19.67 -33.43
N ALA A 141 -8.06 -18.92 -33.85
CA ALA A 141 -7.87 -17.55 -34.30
C ALA A 141 -7.47 -16.65 -33.12
N ASP A 142 -6.70 -15.61 -33.42
CA ASP A 142 -6.28 -14.63 -32.40
C ASP A 142 -7.50 -14.04 -31.66
N GLY A 143 -7.44 -14.05 -30.35
CA GLY A 143 -8.53 -13.56 -29.49
C GLY A 143 -9.62 -14.60 -29.19
N TYR A 144 -9.48 -15.82 -29.65
CA TYR A 144 -10.44 -16.89 -29.42
C TYR A 144 -9.81 -18.12 -28.75
N THR A 145 -10.64 -18.94 -28.14
CA THR A 145 -10.21 -20.19 -27.50
C THR A 145 -10.39 -21.37 -28.45
N THR A 146 -9.57 -22.41 -28.27
CA THR A 146 -9.65 -23.62 -29.06
C THR A 146 -11.01 -24.28 -28.93
N ALA A 147 -11.72 -24.53 -30.05
CA ALA A 147 -12.96 -25.22 -30.06
C ALA A 147 -12.80 -26.70 -29.70
N ARG A 148 -13.84 -27.29 -29.12
CA ARG A 148 -13.90 -28.75 -28.96
C ARG A 148 -13.92 -29.44 -30.29
N SER A 149 -13.20 -30.56 -30.43
CA SER A 149 -13.26 -31.39 -31.60
C SER A 149 -14.67 -31.96 -31.82
N ILE A 150 -15.06 -32.05 -33.07
CA ILE A 150 -16.37 -32.58 -33.49
C ILE A 150 -16.16 -33.92 -34.21
N GLN A 151 -16.83 -34.95 -33.76
CA GLN A 151 -16.87 -36.21 -34.49
C GLN A 151 -18.09 -36.25 -35.40
N PHE A 152 -17.87 -36.60 -36.65
CA PHE A 152 -18.95 -36.72 -37.62
C PHE A 152 -18.77 -37.96 -38.52
N ARG A 153 -19.87 -38.42 -39.08
CA ARG A 153 -19.92 -39.50 -40.09
C ARG A 153 -20.90 -39.17 -41.18
N LEU A 154 -20.69 -39.76 -42.33
CA LEU A 154 -21.49 -39.52 -43.51
C LEU A 154 -22.32 -40.74 -43.86
N GLU A 155 -23.59 -40.52 -44.19
CA GLU A 155 -24.46 -41.48 -44.78
C GLU A 155 -25.07 -40.86 -46.06
N GLN A 156 -25.54 -41.67 -46.99
CA GLN A 156 -26.37 -41.15 -48.09
C GLN A 156 -27.78 -40.87 -47.56
N ALA A 157 -28.33 -39.71 -47.87
CA ALA A 157 -29.69 -39.37 -47.50
C ALA A 157 -30.70 -40.30 -48.09
N THR A 158 -31.77 -40.62 -47.38
CA THR A 158 -32.84 -41.49 -47.83
C THR A 158 -34.20 -40.88 -47.60
N ASP A 159 -35.12 -41.03 -48.55
CA ASP A 159 -36.52 -40.68 -48.42
C ASP A 159 -37.35 -41.88 -48.86
N ASP A 160 -38.39 -42.27 -48.11
CA ASP A 160 -39.26 -43.39 -48.35
C ASP A 160 -38.55 -44.67 -48.87
N ASN A 161 -37.37 -44.99 -48.32
CA ASN A 161 -36.46 -46.10 -48.72
C ASN A 161 -35.72 -45.90 -50.06
N ALA A 162 -35.76 -44.74 -50.66
CA ALA A 162 -34.94 -44.38 -51.81
C ALA A 162 -33.72 -43.57 -51.38
N TYR A 163 -32.55 -43.86 -51.96
CA TYR A 163 -31.36 -43.04 -51.77
C TYR A 163 -31.49 -41.74 -52.56
N LEU A 164 -31.23 -40.63 -51.88
CA LEU A 164 -31.16 -39.31 -52.49
C LEU A 164 -29.72 -39.00 -52.92
N GLN A 165 -29.53 -38.13 -53.89
CA GLN A 165 -28.22 -37.65 -54.33
C GLN A 165 -27.69 -36.51 -53.37
N GLU A 166 -27.79 -36.79 -52.07
CA GLU A 166 -27.42 -35.84 -50.96
C GLU A 166 -26.68 -36.60 -49.87
N THR A 167 -25.72 -35.92 -49.30
CA THR A 167 -25.00 -36.43 -48.15
C THR A 167 -25.76 -36.10 -46.86
N ALA A 168 -26.04 -37.11 -46.05
CA ALA A 168 -26.59 -36.95 -44.70
C ALA A 168 -25.43 -36.95 -43.70
N VAL A 169 -25.23 -35.84 -43.00
CA VAL A 169 -24.18 -35.66 -42.00
C VAL A 169 -24.72 -35.94 -40.60
N TRP A 170 -24.08 -36.88 -39.93
CA TRP A 170 -24.36 -37.19 -38.53
C TRP A 170 -23.22 -36.69 -37.67
N VAL A 171 -23.53 -35.91 -36.60
CA VAL A 171 -22.57 -35.39 -35.65
C VAL A 171 -22.77 -36.08 -34.31
N LEU A 172 -21.68 -36.45 -33.65
CA LEU A 172 -21.74 -36.96 -32.30
C LEU A 172 -21.96 -35.79 -31.35
N HIS A 173 -23.14 -35.72 -30.78
CA HIS A 173 -23.48 -34.71 -29.76
C HIS A 173 -23.28 -35.31 -28.37
N GLU A 174 -22.33 -34.74 -27.61
CA GLU A 174 -22.13 -35.04 -26.21
C GLU A 174 -22.97 -34.06 -25.40
N SER A 175 -24.03 -34.54 -24.77
CA SER A 175 -24.77 -33.79 -23.76
C SER A 175 -24.20 -34.11 -22.41
N GLU A 176 -23.83 -33.05 -21.65
CA GLU A 176 -23.61 -33.18 -20.23
C GLU A 176 -24.99 -33.34 -19.56
N ASP A 177 -25.47 -34.55 -19.43
CA ASP A 177 -26.59 -34.83 -18.54
C ASP A 177 -26.05 -34.87 -17.12
N THR A 178 -26.26 -33.82 -16.37
CA THR A 178 -26.23 -33.89 -14.92
C THR A 178 -27.41 -34.72 -14.45
N ALA A 179 -27.31 -36.04 -14.60
CA ALA A 179 -28.23 -36.94 -13.93
C ALA A 179 -27.95 -36.86 -12.44
N TYR A 180 -28.73 -36.06 -11.76
CA TYR A 180 -28.80 -36.13 -10.31
C TYR A 180 -29.36 -37.51 -9.96
N GLN A 181 -28.47 -38.45 -9.67
CA GLN A 181 -28.90 -39.66 -8.99
C GLN A 181 -29.49 -39.27 -7.66
N SER A 182 -30.53 -39.95 -7.23
CA SER A 182 -31.36 -39.75 -6.06
C SER A 182 -30.55 -39.66 -4.77
N GLY A 183 -29.72 -38.63 -4.60
CA GLY A 183 -29.12 -38.21 -3.36
C GLY A 183 -30.02 -37.19 -2.69
N SER A 184 -29.90 -37.08 -1.38
CA SER A 184 -30.69 -36.14 -0.62
C SER A 184 -30.41 -34.70 -1.03
N ILE A 185 -31.37 -34.08 -1.68
CA ILE A 185 -31.33 -32.67 -2.08
C ILE A 185 -31.61 -31.83 -0.84
N ILE A 186 -30.71 -30.94 -0.47
CA ILE A 186 -30.93 -29.96 0.59
C ILE A 186 -31.77 -28.83 0.00
N SER A 187 -33.07 -28.89 0.23
CA SER A 187 -34.01 -27.87 -0.24
C SER A 187 -34.13 -26.70 0.75
N PRO A 188 -34.65 -25.55 0.33
CA PRO A 188 -34.95 -24.43 1.24
C PRO A 188 -35.76 -24.84 2.46
N THR A 189 -36.66 -25.84 2.35
CA THR A 189 -37.48 -26.35 3.45
C THR A 189 -36.68 -27.00 4.59
N ALA A 190 -35.40 -27.32 4.36
CA ALA A 190 -34.50 -27.83 5.40
C ALA A 190 -33.94 -26.73 6.31
N PHE A 191 -34.17 -25.46 5.99
CA PHE A 191 -33.72 -24.30 6.74
C PHE A 191 -34.90 -23.56 7.38
N SER A 192 -34.61 -22.71 8.36
CA SER A 192 -35.62 -21.77 8.87
C SER A 192 -35.98 -20.71 7.84
N ASP A 193 -37.17 -20.13 7.93
CA ASP A 193 -37.64 -19.09 7.04
C ASP A 193 -36.68 -17.89 7.01
N ASP A 194 -36.11 -17.49 8.17
CA ASP A 194 -35.14 -16.41 8.27
C ASP A 194 -33.83 -16.76 7.55
N THR A 195 -33.40 -18.02 7.63
CA THR A 195 -32.20 -18.49 6.91
C THR A 195 -32.43 -18.49 5.42
N VAL A 196 -33.58 -18.93 4.95
CA VAL A 196 -33.95 -18.91 3.52
C VAL A 196 -33.98 -17.48 3.00
N ALA A 197 -34.60 -16.56 3.72
CA ALA A 197 -34.67 -15.14 3.35
C ALA A 197 -33.27 -14.51 3.23
N THR A 198 -32.39 -14.82 4.19
CA THR A 198 -31.03 -14.29 4.20
C THR A 198 -30.18 -14.86 3.07
N ILE A 199 -30.26 -16.17 2.82
CA ILE A 199 -29.57 -16.80 1.69
C ILE A 199 -30.09 -16.22 0.38
N SER A 200 -31.39 -16.07 0.22
CA SER A 200 -31.99 -15.46 -0.96
C SER A 200 -31.49 -14.03 -1.18
N ALA A 201 -31.43 -13.20 -0.15
CA ALA A 201 -30.89 -11.85 -0.24
C ALA A 201 -29.41 -11.82 -0.66
N LYS A 202 -28.60 -12.74 -0.13
CA LYS A 202 -27.19 -12.86 -0.52
C LYS A 202 -27.03 -13.37 -1.95
N LEU A 203 -27.89 -14.26 -2.41
CA LEU A 203 -27.92 -14.73 -3.80
C LEU A 203 -28.32 -13.61 -4.77
N HIS A 204 -29.23 -12.74 -4.39
CA HIS A 204 -29.56 -11.54 -5.16
C HIS A 204 -28.35 -10.60 -5.28
N ALA A 205 -27.68 -10.31 -4.17
CA ALA A 205 -26.47 -9.47 -4.19
C ALA A 205 -25.33 -10.10 -5.02
N PHE A 206 -25.19 -11.42 -4.96
CA PHE A 206 -24.24 -12.16 -5.77
C PHE A 206 -24.60 -12.10 -7.26
N TRP A 207 -25.88 -12.19 -7.59
CA TRP A 207 -26.37 -12.07 -8.96
C TRP A 207 -26.04 -10.72 -9.58
N ASP A 208 -26.28 -9.63 -8.85
CA ASP A 208 -25.91 -8.28 -9.25
C ASP A 208 -24.40 -8.18 -9.54
N LYS A 209 -23.59 -8.74 -8.65
CA LYS A 209 -22.12 -8.70 -8.78
C LYS A 209 -21.61 -9.56 -9.92
N LEU A 210 -22.20 -10.76 -10.14
CA LEU A 210 -21.74 -11.71 -11.13
C LEU A 210 -22.13 -11.34 -12.57
N LEU A 211 -23.33 -10.77 -12.74
CA LEU A 211 -23.91 -10.51 -14.07
C LEU A 211 -24.00 -9.02 -14.40
N GLY A 212 -23.65 -8.13 -13.46
CA GLY A 212 -23.78 -6.69 -13.66
C GLY A 212 -25.22 -6.23 -13.96
N LYS A 213 -26.21 -7.05 -13.60
CA LYS A 213 -27.63 -6.80 -13.84
C LYS A 213 -28.37 -6.77 -12.51
N ASN A 214 -29.26 -5.82 -12.37
CA ASN A 214 -30.15 -5.75 -11.21
C ASN A 214 -31.35 -6.69 -11.44
N PRO A 215 -31.45 -7.83 -10.72
CA PRO A 215 -32.54 -8.79 -10.90
C PRO A 215 -33.93 -8.16 -10.70
N ASP A 216 -34.03 -7.20 -9.79
CA ASP A 216 -35.29 -6.50 -9.53
C ASP A 216 -35.72 -5.58 -10.68
N ALA A 217 -34.75 -5.03 -11.44
CA ALA A 217 -35.02 -4.20 -12.62
C ALA A 217 -35.34 -5.03 -13.86
N ASP A 218 -34.75 -6.23 -13.98
CA ASP A 218 -34.90 -7.11 -15.14
C ASP A 218 -36.05 -8.12 -15.01
N GLY A 219 -36.76 -8.11 -13.87
CA GLY A 219 -37.88 -9.01 -13.62
C GLY A 219 -37.51 -10.47 -13.38
N VAL A 220 -36.22 -10.72 -13.05
CA VAL A 220 -35.70 -12.05 -12.76
C VAL A 220 -35.94 -12.39 -11.27
N VAL A 221 -36.64 -13.46 -11.00
CA VAL A 221 -36.96 -13.92 -9.65
C VAL A 221 -36.29 -15.26 -9.38
N ILE A 222 -35.67 -15.40 -8.20
CA ILE A 222 -35.19 -16.69 -7.71
C ILE A 222 -36.43 -17.50 -7.30
N SER A 223 -36.76 -18.49 -8.09
CA SER A 223 -37.93 -19.34 -7.86
C SER A 223 -37.69 -20.37 -6.76
N ASN A 224 -36.52 -20.98 -6.76
CA ASN A 224 -36.03 -21.86 -5.70
C ASN A 224 -34.52 -22.06 -5.81
N TRP A 225 -33.95 -22.67 -4.77
CA TRP A 225 -32.56 -23.11 -4.77
C TRP A 225 -32.43 -24.39 -3.91
N TYR A 226 -31.41 -25.18 -4.19
CA TYR A 226 -31.06 -26.36 -3.41
C TYR A 226 -29.58 -26.69 -3.53
N CYS A 227 -29.03 -27.43 -2.59
CA CYS A 227 -27.62 -27.83 -2.60
C CYS A 227 -27.49 -29.33 -2.88
N VAL A 228 -26.57 -29.68 -3.76
CA VAL A 228 -26.20 -31.07 -4.07
C VAL A 228 -24.69 -31.15 -4.14
N ASN A 229 -24.09 -32.02 -3.32
CA ASN A 229 -22.63 -32.27 -3.34
C ASN A 229 -21.76 -31.00 -3.31
N GLY A 230 -22.08 -30.04 -2.45
CA GLY A 230 -21.35 -28.76 -2.37
C GLY A 230 -21.59 -27.81 -3.55
N THR A 231 -22.54 -28.13 -4.41
CA THR A 231 -22.95 -27.25 -5.52
C THR A 231 -24.32 -26.67 -5.21
N LEU A 232 -24.42 -25.35 -5.27
CA LEU A 232 -25.69 -24.64 -5.16
C LEU A 232 -26.34 -24.55 -6.53
N VAL A 233 -27.54 -25.11 -6.66
CA VAL A 233 -28.39 -24.99 -7.86
C VAL A 233 -29.43 -23.93 -7.58
N VAL A 234 -29.44 -22.86 -8.37
CA VAL A 234 -30.41 -21.78 -8.23
C VAL A 234 -31.27 -21.75 -9.50
N ASN A 235 -32.57 -21.83 -9.28
CA ASN A 235 -33.54 -21.70 -10.38
C ASN A 235 -34.08 -20.27 -10.40
N PHE A 236 -33.93 -19.62 -11.52
CA PHE A 236 -34.44 -18.29 -11.78
C PHE A 236 -35.64 -18.36 -12.70
N THR A 237 -36.60 -17.49 -12.49
CA THR A 237 -37.70 -17.26 -13.42
C THR A 237 -37.56 -15.84 -13.95
N ASP A 238 -37.34 -15.73 -15.24
CA ASP A 238 -37.38 -14.48 -15.97
C ASP A 238 -38.83 -14.24 -16.41
N ALA A 239 -39.57 -13.44 -15.68
CA ALA A 239 -40.97 -13.16 -15.95
C ALA A 239 -41.20 -12.36 -17.24
N ALA A 240 -40.18 -11.64 -17.74
CA ALA A 240 -40.29 -10.83 -18.94
C ALA A 240 -40.20 -11.70 -20.22
N ASN A 241 -39.50 -12.84 -20.16
CA ASN A 241 -39.25 -13.71 -21.31
C ASN A 241 -39.84 -15.12 -21.15
N ASP A 242 -40.57 -15.38 -20.08
CA ASP A 242 -41.19 -16.71 -19.79
C ASP A 242 -40.14 -17.85 -19.78
N ARG A 243 -38.97 -17.59 -19.30
CA ARG A 243 -37.83 -18.52 -19.26
C ARG A 243 -37.53 -18.99 -17.84
N ALA A 244 -37.38 -20.28 -17.68
CA ALA A 244 -36.77 -20.87 -16.51
C ALA A 244 -35.27 -21.07 -16.75
N ILE A 245 -34.41 -20.44 -15.97
CA ILE A 245 -32.97 -20.58 -16.07
C ILE A 245 -32.48 -21.32 -14.81
N ALA A 246 -31.84 -22.46 -14.98
CA ALA A 246 -31.16 -23.16 -13.92
C ALA A 246 -29.65 -22.88 -14.01
N LYS A 247 -29.05 -22.39 -12.93
CA LYS A 247 -27.60 -22.22 -12.82
C LYS A 247 -27.07 -23.04 -11.67
N CYS A 248 -26.01 -23.81 -11.94
CA CYS A 248 -25.24 -24.49 -10.92
C CYS A 248 -24.08 -23.61 -10.51
N LEU A 249 -24.06 -23.25 -9.23
CA LEU A 249 -23.01 -22.45 -8.63
C LEU A 249 -22.23 -23.32 -7.64
N ARG A 250 -20.90 -23.26 -7.70
CA ARG A 250 -20.03 -23.97 -6.75
C ARG A 250 -19.79 -23.10 -5.52
N GLU A 251 -19.43 -23.73 -4.41
CA GLU A 251 -19.05 -23.00 -3.19
C GLU A 251 -17.95 -21.97 -3.44
N SER A 252 -16.99 -22.27 -4.34
CA SER A 252 -15.95 -21.32 -4.77
C SER A 252 -16.48 -20.07 -5.44
N ASP A 253 -17.65 -20.13 -6.06
CA ASP A 253 -18.27 -18.98 -6.73
C ASP A 253 -18.87 -17.98 -5.73
N PHE A 254 -18.90 -18.35 -4.45
CA PHE A 254 -19.37 -17.53 -3.31
C PHE A 254 -18.23 -17.06 -2.41
N SER A 255 -16.97 -17.24 -2.80
CA SER A 255 -15.81 -16.87 -1.98
C SER A 255 -15.80 -15.41 -1.54
N ASP A 256 -16.46 -14.54 -2.31
CA ASP A 256 -16.62 -13.12 -2.01
C ASP A 256 -17.80 -12.81 -1.06
N LEU A 257 -18.63 -13.79 -0.76
CA LEU A 257 -19.77 -13.61 0.14
C LEU A 257 -19.41 -14.12 1.54
N THR A 258 -19.43 -13.24 2.52
CA THR A 258 -19.26 -13.60 3.92
C THR A 258 -20.57 -14.16 4.43
N PHE A 259 -20.60 -15.46 4.65
CA PHE A 259 -21.75 -16.12 5.28
C PHE A 259 -21.55 -16.14 6.79
N ASP A 260 -22.52 -15.62 7.54
CA ASP A 260 -22.51 -15.75 8.98
C ASP A 260 -22.85 -17.20 9.37
N LYS A 261 -22.03 -17.78 10.26
CA LYS A 261 -22.25 -19.14 10.80
C LYS A 261 -23.63 -19.34 11.40
N ALA A 262 -24.27 -18.28 11.89
CA ALA A 262 -25.61 -18.33 12.47
C ALA A 262 -26.68 -18.77 11.45
N TYR A 263 -26.48 -18.53 10.15
CA TYR A 263 -27.44 -18.90 9.12
C TYR A 263 -27.44 -20.39 8.78
N LEU A 264 -26.43 -21.11 9.25
CA LEU A 264 -26.23 -22.52 8.92
C LEU A 264 -26.35 -23.43 10.15
N ASN A 265 -27.06 -23.03 11.21
CA ASN A 265 -27.15 -23.77 12.45
C ASN A 265 -25.78 -24.21 13.02
N GLY A 266 -24.77 -23.32 12.91
CA GLY A 266 -23.42 -23.55 13.43
C GLY A 266 -22.43 -24.18 12.45
N ALA A 267 -22.80 -24.43 11.22
CA ALA A 267 -21.89 -24.92 10.19
C ALA A 267 -20.82 -23.88 9.80
N ALA A 268 -19.60 -24.31 9.50
CA ALA A 268 -18.52 -23.43 9.09
C ALA A 268 -18.69 -22.90 7.66
N ALA A 269 -18.25 -21.68 7.39
CA ALA A 269 -18.42 -21.05 6.07
C ALA A 269 -17.84 -21.83 4.87
N PRO A 270 -16.66 -22.50 4.95
CA PRO A 270 -16.19 -23.34 3.85
C PRO A 270 -17.04 -24.59 3.64
N ALA A 271 -17.76 -25.04 4.65
CA ALA A 271 -18.68 -26.18 4.61
C ALA A 271 -20.14 -25.73 4.49
N PHE A 272 -20.36 -24.51 4.01
CA PHE A 272 -21.67 -23.88 3.97
C PHE A 272 -22.77 -24.78 3.43
N PHE A 273 -22.48 -25.51 2.36
CA PHE A 273 -23.43 -26.45 1.76
C PHE A 273 -23.21 -27.90 2.18
N ALA A 274 -22.01 -28.23 2.68
CA ALA A 274 -21.66 -29.60 3.05
C ALA A 274 -22.09 -29.99 4.47
N ASP A 275 -22.17 -29.05 5.40
CA ASP A 275 -22.48 -29.30 6.81
C ASP A 275 -23.97 -29.32 7.13
N LYS A 276 -24.79 -28.98 6.16
CA LYS A 276 -26.21 -29.19 6.36
C LYS A 276 -26.46 -30.67 6.22
N GLN A 277 -26.25 -31.41 7.31
CA GLN A 277 -26.47 -32.83 7.34
C GLN A 277 -27.95 -33.13 7.14
N VAL A 278 -28.25 -33.54 5.97
CA VAL A 278 -29.40 -34.41 5.74
C VAL A 278 -28.92 -35.81 6.09
N ALA A 279 -29.78 -36.63 6.68
CA ALA A 279 -29.46 -37.92 7.29
C ALA A 279 -28.70 -38.93 6.41
N GLU A 280 -28.54 -38.65 5.13
CA GLU A 280 -27.71 -39.39 4.17
C GLU A 280 -26.87 -38.44 3.37
N LYS A 281 -25.55 -38.63 3.36
CA LYS A 281 -24.60 -37.90 2.50
C LYS A 281 -25.02 -38.12 1.05
N PRO A 282 -25.22 -37.04 0.22
CA PRO A 282 -25.52 -37.20 -1.18
C PRO A 282 -24.46 -38.07 -1.83
N ALA A 283 -24.83 -39.06 -2.62
CA ALA A 283 -23.90 -39.77 -3.49
C ALA A 283 -23.26 -38.76 -4.43
N ASP A 284 -21.95 -38.90 -4.68
CA ASP A 284 -21.24 -38.06 -5.64
C ASP A 284 -22.05 -37.99 -6.94
N ALA A 285 -22.38 -36.77 -7.38
CA ALA A 285 -23.05 -36.59 -8.65
C ALA A 285 -22.07 -37.06 -9.75
N GLU A 286 -22.31 -38.18 -10.33
CA GLU A 286 -21.62 -38.59 -11.57
C GLU A 286 -22.14 -37.70 -12.69
N ILE A 287 -21.27 -36.88 -13.26
CA ILE A 287 -21.54 -36.24 -14.54
C ILE A 287 -21.51 -37.40 -15.55
N THR A 288 -22.69 -37.86 -15.95
CA THR A 288 -22.79 -38.83 -17.03
C THR A 288 -22.84 -38.06 -18.33
N TYR A 289 -21.85 -38.31 -19.18
CA TYR A 289 -21.87 -37.82 -20.55
C TYR A 289 -22.69 -38.84 -21.38
N SER A 290 -23.81 -38.41 -21.90
CA SER A 290 -24.51 -39.18 -22.93
C SER A 290 -24.08 -38.67 -24.29
N ALA A 291 -23.57 -39.58 -25.12
CA ALA A 291 -23.22 -39.28 -26.50
C ALA A 291 -24.28 -39.88 -27.44
N SER A 292 -24.87 -39.04 -28.27
CA SER A 292 -25.84 -39.47 -29.27
C SER A 292 -25.51 -38.90 -30.64
N TRP A 293 -25.72 -39.72 -31.67
CA TRP A 293 -25.57 -39.26 -33.05
C TRP A 293 -26.81 -38.47 -33.49
N ILE A 294 -26.62 -37.22 -33.89
CA ILE A 294 -27.67 -36.33 -34.36
C ILE A 294 -27.48 -36.10 -35.86
N LEU A 295 -28.55 -36.34 -36.62
CA LEU A 295 -28.60 -36.03 -38.05
C LEU A 295 -28.80 -34.51 -38.21
N LEU A 296 -27.89 -33.87 -38.95
CA LEU A 296 -28.00 -32.46 -39.23
C LEU A 296 -29.13 -32.21 -40.25
N LYS A 297 -30.00 -31.28 -39.88
CA LYS A 297 -31.13 -30.83 -40.72
C LYS A 297 -31.28 -29.32 -40.63
N ASP A 298 -31.68 -28.72 -41.74
CA ASP A 298 -32.11 -27.33 -41.81
C ASP A 298 -33.58 -27.22 -42.23
N SER A 299 -34.05 -26.02 -42.56
CA SER A 299 -35.44 -25.80 -43.02
C SER A 299 -35.76 -26.50 -44.35
N ASP A 300 -34.77 -26.82 -45.14
CA ASP A 300 -34.90 -27.30 -46.52
C ASP A 300 -34.67 -28.83 -46.63
N GLY A 301 -34.20 -29.49 -45.55
CA GLY A 301 -34.01 -30.94 -45.53
C GLY A 301 -32.77 -31.39 -44.78
N PHE A 302 -31.86 -32.12 -45.45
CA PHE A 302 -30.59 -32.57 -44.88
C PHE A 302 -29.55 -31.48 -44.98
N SER A 303 -28.97 -31.08 -43.85
CA SER A 303 -27.87 -30.13 -43.83
C SER A 303 -26.53 -30.85 -43.96
N GLN A 304 -25.66 -30.33 -44.83
CA GLN A 304 -24.29 -30.82 -45.00
C GLN A 304 -23.27 -30.00 -44.23
N THR A 305 -23.71 -28.97 -43.50
CA THR A 305 -22.85 -28.02 -42.81
C THR A 305 -22.61 -28.43 -41.38
N VAL A 306 -21.33 -28.68 -41.02
CA VAL A 306 -20.87 -28.86 -39.66
C VAL A 306 -20.32 -27.52 -39.15
N THR A 307 -20.98 -26.94 -38.17
CA THR A 307 -20.55 -25.67 -37.57
C THR A 307 -19.65 -25.93 -36.36
N MET A 308 -18.45 -25.37 -36.40
CA MET A 308 -17.53 -25.32 -35.24
C MET A 308 -17.52 -23.91 -34.67
N LEU A 309 -17.80 -23.81 -33.39
CA LEU A 309 -18.03 -22.51 -32.71
C LEU A 309 -16.96 -22.24 -31.67
N ASP A 310 -16.32 -21.06 -31.74
CA ASP A 310 -15.35 -20.59 -30.78
C ASP A 310 -15.95 -19.60 -29.81
N ALA A 311 -15.45 -19.67 -28.60
CA ALA A 311 -15.66 -18.64 -27.57
C ALA A 311 -14.52 -17.63 -27.61
N PRO A 312 -14.79 -16.33 -27.43
CA PRO A 312 -13.73 -15.34 -27.29
C PRO A 312 -12.93 -15.59 -26.01
N THR A 313 -11.65 -15.22 -26.03
CA THR A 313 -10.88 -15.06 -24.80
C THR A 313 -11.48 -13.90 -24.00
N ARG A 314 -11.61 -14.09 -22.70
CA ARG A 314 -12.23 -13.10 -21.82
C ARG A 314 -11.38 -12.91 -20.57
N VAL A 315 -10.82 -11.71 -20.42
CA VAL A 315 -9.99 -11.37 -19.28
C VAL A 315 -10.57 -10.15 -18.58
N LYS A 316 -10.78 -10.27 -17.30
CA LYS A 316 -11.23 -9.20 -16.42
C LYS A 316 -10.05 -8.79 -15.52
N ILE A 317 -9.69 -7.52 -15.53
CA ILE A 317 -8.56 -7.00 -14.77
C ILE A 317 -9.07 -6.04 -13.70
N SER A 318 -8.80 -6.37 -12.45
CA SER A 318 -9.09 -5.52 -11.30
C SER A 318 -7.82 -4.83 -10.82
N LYS A 319 -7.94 -3.55 -10.51
CA LYS A 319 -6.96 -2.79 -9.74
C LYS A 319 -7.53 -2.57 -8.36
N ALA A 320 -7.03 -3.28 -7.34
CA ALA A 320 -7.67 -3.35 -6.03
C ALA A 320 -6.75 -2.89 -4.90
N ASP A 321 -7.33 -2.31 -3.86
CA ASP A 321 -6.65 -2.03 -2.61
C ASP A 321 -6.34 -3.33 -1.85
N ILE A 322 -5.10 -3.48 -1.38
CA ILE A 322 -4.64 -4.73 -0.73
C ILE A 322 -5.39 -5.05 0.56
N THR A 323 -5.99 -4.05 1.21
CA THR A 323 -6.65 -4.20 2.51
C THR A 323 -8.16 -4.33 2.38
N THR A 324 -8.79 -3.47 1.57
CA THR A 324 -10.25 -3.45 1.41
C THR A 324 -10.73 -4.35 0.29
N HIS A 325 -9.83 -4.69 -0.65
CA HIS A 325 -10.13 -5.40 -1.90
C HIS A 325 -11.13 -4.68 -2.81
N GLU A 326 -11.38 -3.40 -2.56
CA GLU A 326 -12.18 -2.55 -3.42
C GLU A 326 -11.36 -2.07 -4.62
N GLU A 327 -12.03 -1.78 -5.73
CA GLU A 327 -11.37 -1.22 -6.92
C GLU A 327 -10.74 0.14 -6.59
N VAL A 328 -9.56 0.39 -7.15
CA VAL A 328 -8.80 1.63 -7.00
C VAL A 328 -8.88 2.40 -8.32
N PRO A 329 -9.77 3.41 -8.43
CA PRO A 329 -9.87 4.22 -9.63
C PRO A 329 -8.72 5.22 -9.75
N GLY A 330 -8.35 5.56 -10.99
CA GLY A 330 -7.37 6.61 -11.31
C GLY A 330 -5.93 6.13 -11.48
N ALA A 331 -5.64 4.83 -11.35
CA ALA A 331 -4.35 4.25 -11.71
C ALA A 331 -4.26 4.06 -13.24
N THR A 332 -3.10 4.30 -13.83
CA THR A 332 -2.87 3.98 -15.25
C THR A 332 -2.21 2.62 -15.36
N LEU A 333 -2.88 1.72 -16.06
CA LEU A 333 -2.47 0.34 -16.27
C LEU A 333 -2.25 0.07 -17.75
N ARG A 334 -1.36 -0.87 -18.06
CA ARG A 334 -1.16 -1.37 -19.43
C ARG A 334 -0.87 -2.86 -19.44
N VAL A 335 -1.31 -3.51 -20.50
CA VAL A 335 -0.98 -4.90 -20.81
C VAL A 335 0.04 -4.91 -21.95
N LEU A 336 1.14 -5.63 -21.73
CA LEU A 336 2.21 -5.82 -22.70
C LEU A 336 2.24 -7.25 -23.18
N ASP A 337 2.53 -7.43 -24.48
CA ASP A 337 2.84 -8.74 -25.06
C ASP A 337 4.24 -9.24 -24.66
N LYS A 338 4.63 -10.40 -25.13
CA LYS A 338 5.95 -11.01 -24.90
C LYS A 338 7.13 -10.20 -25.47
N ASP A 339 6.87 -9.36 -26.47
CA ASP A 339 7.87 -8.51 -27.12
C ASP A 339 7.96 -7.11 -26.48
N GLY A 340 7.09 -6.84 -25.49
CA GLY A 340 7.01 -5.58 -24.76
C GLY A 340 6.18 -4.51 -25.47
N ASN A 341 5.38 -4.87 -26.48
CA ASN A 341 4.47 -3.92 -27.10
C ASN A 341 3.21 -3.75 -26.26
N VAL A 342 2.67 -2.55 -26.23
CA VAL A 342 1.41 -2.25 -25.53
C VAL A 342 0.26 -2.83 -26.33
N VAL A 343 -0.49 -3.74 -25.71
CA VAL A 343 -1.72 -4.33 -26.26
C VAL A 343 -2.92 -3.48 -25.89
N ASP A 344 -2.96 -3.02 -24.63
CA ASP A 344 -4.01 -2.14 -24.12
C ASP A 344 -3.46 -1.24 -23.00
N GLU A 345 -4.01 -0.03 -22.88
CA GLU A 345 -3.67 0.95 -21.83
C GLU A 345 -4.92 1.72 -21.44
N TRP A 346 -5.19 1.77 -20.11
CA TRP A 346 -6.39 2.44 -19.60
C TRP A 346 -6.14 3.07 -18.23
N VAL A 347 -7.07 3.90 -17.80
CA VAL A 347 -7.15 4.39 -16.41
C VAL A 347 -8.18 3.55 -15.67
N SER A 348 -7.80 3.01 -14.50
CA SER A 348 -8.70 2.20 -13.69
C SER A 348 -9.92 2.99 -13.22
N GLU A 349 -11.04 2.31 -13.13
CA GLU A 349 -12.32 2.84 -12.66
C GLU A 349 -12.77 2.10 -11.38
N ASP A 350 -13.97 2.35 -10.92
CA ASP A 350 -14.62 1.65 -9.81
C ASP A 350 -15.15 0.25 -10.19
N THR A 351 -14.93 -0.15 -11.44
CA THR A 351 -15.25 -1.47 -11.99
C THR A 351 -14.04 -2.06 -12.69
N PRO A 352 -13.91 -3.40 -12.70
CA PRO A 352 -12.82 -4.05 -13.42
C PRO A 352 -12.83 -3.75 -14.91
N HIS A 353 -11.66 -3.60 -15.50
CA HIS A 353 -11.46 -3.50 -16.95
C HIS A 353 -11.68 -4.84 -17.61
N TYR A 354 -12.47 -4.88 -18.68
CA TYR A 354 -12.85 -6.10 -19.36
C TYR A 354 -12.31 -6.13 -20.79
N MET A 355 -11.59 -7.19 -21.12
CA MET A 355 -11.01 -7.45 -22.43
C MET A 355 -11.66 -8.71 -23.01
N GLU A 356 -12.25 -8.59 -24.19
CA GLU A 356 -12.87 -9.70 -24.93
C GLU A 356 -12.31 -9.77 -26.34
N ALA A 357 -11.90 -10.95 -26.77
CA ALA A 357 -11.32 -11.21 -28.10
C ALA A 357 -10.10 -10.34 -28.46
N VAL A 358 -9.33 -9.93 -27.44
CA VAL A 358 -8.14 -9.07 -27.60
C VAL A 358 -6.85 -9.86 -27.40
N LEU A 359 -6.84 -10.74 -26.40
CA LEU A 359 -5.66 -11.48 -25.99
C LEU A 359 -5.70 -12.90 -26.57
N VAL A 360 -4.54 -13.43 -26.95
CA VAL A 360 -4.41 -14.76 -27.57
C VAL A 360 -4.36 -15.83 -26.49
N ALA A 361 -5.17 -16.87 -26.63
CA ALA A 361 -5.20 -18.01 -25.71
C ALA A 361 -3.83 -18.71 -25.64
N GLY A 362 -3.38 -19.04 -24.44
CA GLY A 362 -2.09 -19.68 -24.19
C GLY A 362 -0.88 -18.74 -24.19
N GLU A 363 -0.98 -17.50 -24.67
CA GLU A 363 0.11 -16.53 -24.62
C GLU A 363 0.19 -15.85 -23.25
N THR A 364 1.41 -15.44 -22.89
CA THR A 364 1.69 -14.77 -21.61
C THR A 364 1.87 -13.28 -21.82
N TYR A 365 1.18 -12.51 -21.00
CA TYR A 365 1.19 -11.05 -21.00
C TYR A 365 1.71 -10.51 -19.67
N THR A 366 2.17 -9.27 -19.71
CA THR A 366 2.60 -8.55 -18.51
C THR A 366 1.64 -7.39 -18.25
N LEU A 367 1.03 -7.37 -17.07
CA LEU A 367 0.25 -6.24 -16.58
C LEU A 367 1.16 -5.33 -15.74
N GLU A 368 1.25 -4.07 -16.11
CA GLU A 368 2.03 -3.05 -15.43
C GLU A 368 1.16 -1.88 -15.00
N GLU A 369 1.47 -1.32 -13.84
CA GLU A 369 1.00 -0.01 -13.42
C GLU A 369 2.05 1.04 -13.75
N THR A 370 1.68 2.04 -14.52
CA THR A 370 2.57 3.12 -14.92
C THR A 370 2.41 4.37 -14.05
N LEU A 371 1.20 4.60 -13.53
CA LEU A 371 0.88 5.70 -12.63
C LEU A 371 -0.12 5.24 -11.56
N VAL A 372 0.16 5.55 -10.30
CA VAL A 372 -0.82 5.44 -9.21
C VAL A 372 -1.79 6.61 -9.24
N PRO A 373 -2.98 6.50 -8.62
CA PRO A 373 -3.90 7.64 -8.51
C PRO A 373 -3.26 8.83 -7.79
N ASP A 374 -3.48 10.03 -8.32
CA ASP A 374 -2.93 11.27 -7.77
C ASP A 374 -3.32 11.47 -6.30
N ASN A 375 -2.35 11.85 -5.47
CA ASN A 375 -2.54 12.16 -4.06
C ASN A 375 -3.23 11.06 -3.22
N SER A 376 -3.18 9.84 -3.67
CA SER A 376 -3.85 8.68 -3.03
C SER A 376 -3.06 8.08 -1.88
N GLY A 377 -1.74 8.24 -1.88
CA GLY A 377 -0.84 7.55 -0.97
C GLY A 377 -0.64 6.07 -1.31
N TYR A 378 -1.08 5.58 -2.46
CA TYR A 378 -0.76 4.26 -2.96
C TYR A 378 0.68 4.18 -3.44
N VAL A 379 1.23 2.98 -3.42
CA VAL A 379 2.57 2.66 -3.92
C VAL A 379 2.39 1.85 -5.21
N PRO A 380 3.15 2.17 -6.28
CA PRO A 380 3.04 1.43 -7.53
C PRO A 380 3.18 -0.08 -7.32
N ALA A 381 2.23 -0.86 -7.82
CA ALA A 381 2.29 -2.31 -7.77
C ALA A 381 3.42 -2.84 -8.65
N ASN A 382 3.99 -3.98 -8.24
CA ASN A 382 4.91 -4.70 -9.12
C ASN A 382 4.16 -5.26 -10.33
N ALA A 383 4.82 -5.27 -11.48
CA ALA A 383 4.29 -5.90 -12.67
C ALA A 383 4.00 -7.39 -12.42
N ILE A 384 2.88 -7.88 -12.94
CA ILE A 384 2.47 -9.29 -12.84
C ILE A 384 2.37 -9.90 -14.23
N GLN A 385 2.78 -11.17 -14.34
CA GLN A 385 2.61 -11.94 -15.55
C GLN A 385 1.41 -12.86 -15.42
N PHE A 386 0.62 -12.96 -16.46
CA PHE A 386 -0.49 -13.90 -16.54
C PHE A 386 -0.55 -14.56 -17.93
N THR A 387 -0.95 -15.80 -17.96
CA THR A 387 -1.17 -16.54 -19.22
C THR A 387 -2.66 -16.62 -19.47
N VAL A 388 -3.09 -16.31 -20.69
CA VAL A 388 -4.51 -16.34 -21.07
C VAL A 388 -4.99 -17.79 -21.11
N GLU A 389 -6.03 -18.08 -20.34
CA GLU A 389 -6.60 -19.43 -20.27
C GLU A 389 -7.38 -19.78 -21.55
N ASP A 390 -7.12 -20.99 -22.06
CA ASP A 390 -7.82 -21.55 -23.23
C ASP A 390 -9.02 -22.41 -22.78
N ASN A 391 -10.03 -21.77 -22.17
CA ASN A 391 -11.19 -22.51 -21.62
C ASN A 391 -12.54 -21.83 -21.83
N GLY A 392 -12.58 -20.71 -22.54
CA GLY A 392 -13.81 -19.94 -22.83
C GLY A 392 -14.48 -19.29 -21.60
N LYS A 393 -13.85 -19.34 -20.42
CA LYS A 393 -14.35 -18.68 -19.18
C LYS A 393 -13.76 -17.30 -19.04
N VAL A 394 -14.37 -16.47 -18.20
CA VAL A 394 -13.80 -15.18 -17.83
C VAL A 394 -12.68 -15.41 -16.82
N GLN A 395 -11.44 -15.15 -17.25
CA GLN A 395 -10.26 -15.16 -16.37
C GLN A 395 -10.21 -13.85 -15.61
N HIS A 396 -9.97 -13.90 -14.31
CA HIS A 396 -9.84 -12.71 -13.46
C HIS A 396 -8.39 -12.52 -13.01
N VAL A 397 -7.80 -11.40 -13.40
CA VAL A 397 -6.45 -10.97 -13.02
C VAL A 397 -6.59 -9.80 -12.05
N ILE A 398 -5.95 -9.87 -10.89
CA ILE A 398 -6.04 -8.84 -9.87
C ILE A 398 -4.65 -8.28 -9.59
N MET A 399 -4.47 -6.98 -9.78
CA MET A 399 -3.31 -6.22 -9.34
C MET A 399 -3.69 -5.43 -8.09
N GLN A 400 -2.91 -5.62 -7.03
CA GLN A 400 -3.20 -4.97 -5.74
C GLN A 400 -2.18 -3.88 -5.44
N ASP A 401 -2.67 -2.73 -4.96
CA ASP A 401 -1.85 -1.66 -4.42
C ASP A 401 -1.75 -1.75 -2.91
N ASP A 402 -0.54 -1.65 -2.43
CA ASP A 402 -0.25 -1.28 -1.04
C ASP A 402 -0.14 0.26 -0.94
N TYR A 403 0.04 0.78 0.24
CA TYR A 403 0.10 2.22 0.50
C TYR A 403 1.32 2.59 1.32
N THR A 404 1.65 3.87 1.27
CA THR A 404 2.73 4.44 2.07
C THR A 404 2.41 4.31 3.56
N LYS A 405 3.44 4.01 4.35
CA LYS A 405 3.36 3.85 5.81
C LYS A 405 4.46 4.69 6.46
N VAL A 406 4.07 5.59 7.33
CA VAL A 406 5.01 6.48 8.03
C VAL A 406 4.84 6.33 9.52
N GLN A 407 5.95 6.15 10.22
CA GLN A 407 6.01 6.12 11.67
C GLN A 407 6.82 7.31 12.17
N ILE A 408 6.20 8.15 12.99
CA ILE A 408 6.82 9.32 13.58
C ILE A 408 7.13 9.04 15.04
N SER A 409 8.40 9.16 15.41
CA SER A 409 8.87 9.02 16.78
C SER A 409 9.31 10.38 17.32
N LYS A 410 8.86 10.71 18.52
CA LYS A 410 9.30 11.88 19.29
C LYS A 410 10.09 11.39 20.48
N THR A 411 11.42 11.51 20.43
CA THR A 411 12.29 10.84 21.39
C THR A 411 13.17 11.80 22.19
N ASP A 412 13.54 11.37 23.37
CA ASP A 412 14.53 12.01 24.22
C ASP A 412 15.94 11.77 23.68
N ILE A 413 16.70 12.82 23.47
CA ILE A 413 18.04 12.75 22.84
C ILE A 413 19.04 11.89 23.63
N ALA A 414 18.90 11.83 24.96
CA ALA A 414 19.82 11.09 25.80
C ALA A 414 19.45 9.62 25.99
N THR A 415 18.16 9.32 26.07
CA THR A 415 17.67 7.98 26.40
C THR A 415 17.06 7.23 25.22
N GLY A 416 16.70 7.94 24.14
CA GLY A 416 15.97 7.39 23.00
C GLY A 416 14.54 6.96 23.32
N LYS A 417 14.01 7.29 24.49
CA LYS A 417 12.62 6.96 24.87
C LYS A 417 11.64 7.94 24.26
N GLU A 418 10.48 7.44 23.91
CA GLU A 418 9.37 8.28 23.44
C GLU A 418 8.94 9.30 24.51
N ILE A 419 8.60 10.49 24.04
CA ILE A 419 8.18 11.64 24.86
C ILE A 419 6.68 11.85 24.67
N SER A 420 5.96 12.06 25.75
CA SER A 420 4.55 12.47 25.76
C SER A 420 4.39 13.97 25.98
N GLY A 421 3.29 14.53 25.45
CA GLY A 421 2.90 15.93 25.70
C GLY A 421 3.47 16.96 24.72
N ALA A 422 4.28 16.55 23.74
CA ALA A 422 4.70 17.41 22.63
C ALA A 422 3.57 17.55 21.61
N LYS A 423 3.29 18.77 21.14
CA LYS A 423 2.35 18.99 20.05
C LYS A 423 3.10 19.07 18.73
N LEU A 424 2.86 18.10 17.88
CA LEU A 424 3.50 17.95 16.57
C LEU A 424 2.54 18.28 15.44
N LYS A 425 3.08 18.78 14.35
CA LYS A 425 2.35 19.14 13.14
C LYS A 425 3.17 18.73 11.92
N ILE A 426 2.51 18.09 10.94
CA ILE A 426 3.08 17.82 9.63
C ILE A 426 2.42 18.75 8.61
N THR A 427 3.24 19.35 7.77
CA THR A 427 2.81 20.12 6.61
C THR A 427 3.41 19.55 5.33
N ASP A 428 2.68 19.63 4.23
CA ASP A 428 3.20 19.35 2.90
C ASP A 428 4.10 20.48 2.37
N ALA A 429 4.58 20.34 1.15
CA ALA A 429 5.46 21.32 0.49
C ALA A 429 4.81 22.70 0.31
N ASP A 430 3.47 22.77 0.22
CA ASP A 430 2.70 24.01 0.09
C ASP A 430 2.39 24.66 1.46
N GLY A 431 2.81 24.01 2.55
CA GLY A 431 2.56 24.47 3.92
C GLY A 431 1.18 24.13 4.45
N LYS A 432 0.39 23.30 3.73
CA LYS A 432 -0.90 22.83 4.20
C LYS A 432 -0.72 21.78 5.27
N THR A 433 -1.52 21.86 6.34
CA THR A 433 -1.48 20.87 7.42
C THR A 433 -2.05 19.53 6.95
N VAL A 434 -1.23 18.48 7.09
CA VAL A 434 -1.60 17.08 6.80
C VAL A 434 -2.06 16.39 8.09
N ALA A 435 -1.33 16.58 9.19
CA ALA A 435 -1.67 16.00 10.49
C ALA A 435 -1.21 16.92 11.63
N GLU A 436 -1.92 16.85 12.75
CA GLU A 436 -1.54 17.53 14.01
C GLU A 436 -2.03 16.66 15.17
N TRP A 437 -1.14 16.40 16.14
CA TRP A 437 -1.46 15.57 17.30
C TRP A 437 -0.60 15.96 18.52
N VAL A 438 -0.95 15.40 19.66
CA VAL A 438 -0.14 15.45 20.88
C VAL A 438 0.44 14.06 21.12
N THR A 439 1.75 13.98 21.35
CA THR A 439 2.44 12.72 21.62
C THR A 439 1.98 12.12 22.96
N ASP A 440 1.84 10.80 22.98
CA ASP A 440 1.35 10.04 24.15
C ASP A 440 2.43 9.13 24.76
N GLY A 441 3.66 9.18 24.23
CA GLY A 441 4.76 8.30 24.65
C GLY A 441 4.88 7.03 23.81
N THR A 442 4.18 6.97 22.67
CA THR A 442 4.31 5.92 21.65
C THR A 442 4.55 6.55 20.28
N PRO A 443 5.18 5.83 19.33
CA PRO A 443 5.30 6.31 17.97
C PRO A 443 3.93 6.52 17.31
N HIS A 444 3.76 7.63 16.62
CA HIS A 444 2.56 7.92 15.83
C HIS A 444 2.65 7.29 14.46
N TYR A 445 1.64 6.49 14.09
CA TYR A 445 1.58 5.77 12.83
C TYR A 445 0.56 6.39 11.88
N MET A 446 0.94 6.58 10.64
CA MET A 446 0.11 7.16 9.59
C MET A 446 0.22 6.31 8.33
N GLU A 447 -0.92 6.15 7.66
CA GLU A 447 -1.04 5.41 6.39
C GLU A 447 -1.60 6.32 5.31
N ARG A 448 -1.34 5.98 4.05
CA ARG A 448 -1.88 6.65 2.87
C ARG A 448 -1.51 8.14 2.79
N ILE A 449 -0.30 8.47 3.23
CA ILE A 449 0.22 9.82 2.99
C ILE A 449 0.71 9.88 1.55
N PRO A 450 0.26 10.83 0.73
CA PRO A 450 0.76 11.00 -0.63
C PRO A 450 2.28 11.08 -0.69
N MET A 451 2.88 10.56 -1.76
CA MET A 451 4.31 10.71 -1.97
C MET A 451 4.69 12.18 -2.08
N GLY A 452 5.82 12.57 -1.48
CA GLY A 452 6.27 13.95 -1.49
C GLY A 452 7.11 14.35 -0.29
N THR A 453 7.45 15.64 -0.24
CA THR A 453 8.26 16.21 0.84
C THR A 453 7.36 16.84 1.90
N TYR A 454 7.65 16.53 3.15
CA TYR A 454 6.89 16.99 4.32
C TYR A 454 7.80 17.60 5.34
N THR A 455 7.24 18.51 6.15
CA THR A 455 7.93 19.11 7.29
C THR A 455 7.20 18.77 8.57
N LEU A 456 7.91 18.08 9.48
CA LEU A 456 7.47 17.82 10.84
C LEU A 456 7.95 18.96 11.73
N THR A 457 7.04 19.63 12.42
CA THR A 457 7.33 20.76 13.30
C THR A 457 6.74 20.49 14.68
N GLU A 458 7.54 20.76 15.71
CA GLU A 458 7.04 20.82 17.06
C GLU A 458 6.46 22.21 17.32
N THR A 459 5.15 22.29 17.50
CA THR A 459 4.46 23.56 17.76
C THR A 459 4.44 23.91 19.25
N VAL A 460 4.42 22.90 20.12
CA VAL A 460 4.50 23.05 21.58
C VAL A 460 5.41 21.94 22.13
N ALA A 461 6.50 22.36 22.77
CA ALA A 461 7.35 21.43 23.49
C ALA A 461 6.79 21.11 24.89
N PRO A 462 7.07 19.92 25.46
CA PRO A 462 6.65 19.58 26.82
C PRO A 462 7.58 20.21 27.86
N ILE A 463 7.58 21.54 27.91
CA ILE A 463 8.46 22.37 28.77
C ILE A 463 8.28 22.10 30.27
N GLU A 464 7.08 21.65 30.69
CA GLU A 464 6.81 21.24 32.07
C GLU A 464 7.70 20.06 32.52
N GLN A 465 8.19 19.28 31.55
CA GLN A 465 9.13 18.17 31.77
C GLN A 465 10.60 18.58 31.54
N GLY A 466 10.85 19.88 31.30
CA GLY A 466 12.18 20.42 31.06
C GLY A 466 12.74 20.17 29.67
N TYR A 467 11.93 19.72 28.71
CA TYR A 467 12.33 19.62 27.31
C TYR A 467 12.34 20.98 26.63
N VAL A 468 13.14 21.11 25.61
CA VAL A 468 13.21 22.30 24.75
C VAL A 468 12.71 21.96 23.37
N ARG A 469 12.16 22.98 22.71
CA ARG A 469 11.60 22.81 21.38
C ARG A 469 12.64 22.29 20.39
N ALA A 470 12.29 21.21 19.67
CA ALA A 470 13.12 20.68 18.61
C ALA A 470 13.07 21.55 17.34
N GLU A 471 14.12 21.50 16.56
CA GLU A 471 14.10 22.03 15.19
C GLU A 471 13.19 21.19 14.30
N SER A 472 12.60 21.82 13.29
CA SER A 472 11.75 21.12 12.33
C SER A 472 12.56 20.11 11.52
N VAL A 473 11.95 18.96 11.24
CA VAL A 473 12.54 17.87 10.45
C VAL A 473 11.82 17.79 9.11
N THR A 474 12.57 17.95 8.02
CA THR A 474 12.05 17.70 6.67
C THR A 474 12.31 16.23 6.31
N PHE A 475 11.29 15.56 5.78
CA PHE A 475 11.37 14.17 5.37
C PHE A 475 10.62 13.94 4.06
N GLU A 476 10.95 12.89 3.36
CA GLU A 476 10.33 12.49 2.10
C GLU A 476 9.55 11.21 2.29
N VAL A 477 8.32 11.18 1.78
CA VAL A 477 7.53 9.95 1.67
C VAL A 477 7.72 9.41 0.25
N GLY A 478 8.42 8.29 0.16
CA GLY A 478 8.76 7.64 -1.10
C GLY A 478 7.81 6.51 -1.47
N PRO A 479 7.94 5.96 -2.70
CA PRO A 479 7.10 4.89 -3.23
C PRO A 479 7.51 3.53 -2.65
N THR A 480 7.21 3.30 -1.38
CA THR A 480 7.53 2.03 -0.71
C THR A 480 6.42 1.63 0.27
N GLU A 481 6.09 0.36 0.26
CA GLU A 481 5.19 -0.31 1.21
C GLU A 481 5.79 -0.49 2.61
N ASN A 482 7.13 -0.33 2.72
CA ASN A 482 7.81 -0.44 3.99
C ASN A 482 7.52 0.76 4.89
N ILE A 483 7.52 0.53 6.20
CA ILE A 483 7.34 1.60 7.18
C ILE A 483 8.54 2.56 7.11
N GLN A 484 8.29 3.78 6.66
CA GLN A 484 9.25 4.87 6.63
C GLN A 484 9.27 5.54 8.01
N ARG A 485 10.45 5.61 8.64
CA ARG A 485 10.61 6.07 10.00
C ARG A 485 11.17 7.47 10.04
N VAL A 486 10.50 8.35 10.76
CA VAL A 486 10.94 9.72 11.00
C VAL A 486 11.08 9.93 12.50
N GLU A 487 12.23 10.42 12.92
CA GLU A 487 12.51 10.67 14.33
C GLU A 487 12.79 12.16 14.56
N MET A 488 12.10 12.75 15.53
CA MET A 488 12.37 14.08 16.06
C MET A 488 12.83 13.95 17.51
N LYS A 489 14.00 14.51 17.80
CA LYS A 489 14.64 14.40 19.11
C LYS A 489 14.52 15.70 19.87
N ASP A 490 14.08 15.61 21.12
CA ASP A 490 14.13 16.73 22.05
C ASP A 490 15.40 16.67 22.89
N ASP A 491 16.02 17.82 23.00
CA ASP A 491 16.98 18.09 24.04
C ASP A 491 16.25 18.66 25.28
N PHE A 492 16.96 18.82 26.34
CA PHE A 492 16.42 19.31 27.60
C PHE A 492 17.32 20.36 28.19
N THR A 493 16.77 21.19 29.11
CA THR A 493 17.52 22.19 29.83
C THR A 493 18.62 21.54 30.68
N LYS A 494 19.78 22.18 30.72
CA LYS A 494 20.95 21.73 31.47
C LYS A 494 21.51 22.92 32.26
N VAL A 495 21.54 22.80 33.57
CA VAL A 495 22.06 23.85 34.45
C VAL A 495 23.21 23.28 35.26
N GLU A 496 24.36 23.96 35.24
CA GLU A 496 25.50 23.66 36.08
C GLU A 496 25.65 24.73 37.17
N ILE A 497 25.55 24.31 38.41
CA ILE A 497 25.68 25.18 39.60
C ILE A 497 27.10 25.06 40.13
N PHE A 498 27.77 26.19 40.16
CA PHE A 498 29.11 26.33 40.70
C PHE A 498 29.04 26.99 42.08
N LYS A 499 29.76 26.43 43.04
CA LYS A 499 29.98 27.05 44.36
C LYS A 499 31.46 27.36 44.51
N ALA A 500 31.84 28.62 44.37
CA ALA A 500 33.23 29.00 44.19
C ALA A 500 33.74 29.98 45.26
N ASP A 501 35.02 29.88 45.53
CA ASP A 501 35.74 30.91 46.34
C ASP A 501 35.77 32.24 45.56
N MET A 502 35.36 33.31 46.21
CA MET A 502 35.31 34.62 45.56
C MET A 502 36.70 35.18 45.20
N THR A 503 37.75 34.69 45.85
CA THR A 503 39.12 35.23 45.69
C THR A 503 39.89 34.57 44.55
N ASP A 504 39.68 33.28 44.26
CA ASP A 504 40.45 32.54 43.27
C ASP A 504 39.60 31.66 42.35
N GLY A 505 38.30 31.57 42.63
CA GLY A 505 37.33 30.88 41.78
C GLY A 505 37.35 29.34 41.89
N HIS A 506 38.10 28.77 42.85
CA HIS A 506 38.07 27.31 43.01
C HIS A 506 36.73 26.83 43.59
N GLU A 507 36.31 25.64 43.23
CA GLU A 507 35.07 25.01 43.71
C GLU A 507 35.17 24.66 45.20
N LEU A 508 34.12 25.01 45.95
CA LEU A 508 34.04 24.84 47.40
C LEU A 508 33.22 23.60 47.79
N PRO A 509 33.79 22.61 48.47
CA PRO A 509 33.03 21.51 49.06
C PRO A 509 32.45 21.90 50.43
N GLY A 510 31.31 21.26 50.79
CA GLY A 510 30.71 21.35 52.11
C GLY A 510 29.70 22.51 52.31
N ALA A 511 29.35 23.23 51.26
CA ALA A 511 28.23 24.16 51.29
C ALA A 511 26.91 23.38 51.13
N LYS A 512 25.87 23.80 51.86
CA LYS A 512 24.52 23.27 51.63
C LYS A 512 23.71 24.27 50.83
N LEU A 513 23.35 23.83 49.63
CA LEU A 513 22.63 24.65 48.66
C LEU A 513 21.21 24.13 48.45
N LYS A 514 20.32 25.06 48.13
CA LYS A 514 18.91 24.78 47.85
C LYS A 514 18.46 25.64 46.68
N ILE A 515 17.74 25.02 45.75
CA ILE A 515 17.05 25.74 44.67
C ILE A 515 15.55 25.72 44.93
N THR A 516 14.92 26.88 44.78
CA THR A 516 13.46 27.02 44.81
C THR A 516 12.97 27.64 43.51
N ASP A 517 11.74 27.26 43.10
CA ASP A 517 11.03 27.90 41.98
C ASP A 517 10.45 29.26 42.40
N ALA A 518 9.85 29.99 41.45
CA ALA A 518 9.22 31.30 41.70
C ALA A 518 8.06 31.24 42.70
N SER A 519 7.50 30.06 42.97
CA SER A 519 6.45 29.85 43.98
C SER A 519 7.02 29.50 45.36
N GLY A 520 8.33 29.35 45.48
CA GLY A 520 9.02 29.00 46.73
C GLY A 520 9.07 27.49 46.98
N ASN A 521 8.66 26.63 46.02
CA ASN A 521 8.78 25.19 46.16
C ASN A 521 10.24 24.76 46.03
N THR A 522 10.69 23.86 46.89
CA THR A 522 12.03 23.29 46.80
C THR A 522 12.12 22.33 45.63
N ILE A 523 13.06 22.59 44.72
CA ILE A 523 13.33 21.75 43.52
C ILE A 523 14.48 20.78 43.80
N ALA A 524 15.57 21.27 44.43
CA ALA A 524 16.74 20.48 44.78
C ALA A 524 17.42 21.01 46.02
N GLU A 525 18.01 20.11 46.81
CA GLU A 525 18.90 20.39 47.91
C GLU A 525 20.08 19.43 47.87
N TRP A 526 21.30 19.96 48.05
CA TRP A 526 22.51 19.12 48.05
C TRP A 526 23.62 19.76 48.85
N GLU A 527 24.64 19.00 49.15
CA GLU A 527 25.91 19.47 49.72
C GLU A 527 26.98 19.44 48.61
N THR A 528 27.72 20.53 48.46
CA THR A 528 28.77 20.65 47.46
C THR A 528 29.95 19.74 47.76
N ASN A 529 30.56 19.18 46.73
CA ASN A 529 31.66 18.20 46.82
C ASN A 529 32.95 18.68 46.15
N GLY A 530 33.01 19.94 45.75
CA GLY A 530 34.15 20.51 45.02
C GLY A 530 34.11 20.28 43.53
N GLN A 531 32.92 19.92 42.99
CA GLN A 531 32.62 19.84 41.56
C GLN A 531 31.30 20.55 41.27
N PRO A 532 31.09 21.07 40.07
CA PRO A 532 29.83 21.65 39.69
C PRO A 532 28.68 20.64 39.81
N HIS A 533 27.57 21.09 40.38
CA HIS A 533 26.36 20.29 40.47
C HIS A 533 25.51 20.47 39.23
N ARG A 534 25.28 19.40 38.47
CA ARG A 534 24.49 19.42 37.25
C ARG A 534 23.05 19.00 37.52
N ILE A 535 22.12 19.85 37.10
CA ILE A 535 20.69 19.58 37.13
C ILE A 535 20.17 19.60 35.70
N GLU A 536 19.49 18.54 35.33
CA GLU A 536 18.89 18.39 34.01
C GLU A 536 17.37 18.48 34.12
N ARG A 537 16.73 18.94 33.08
CA ARG A 537 15.27 19.00 32.96
C ARG A 537 14.58 19.93 33.92
N LEU A 538 15.24 21.04 34.30
CA LEU A 538 14.52 22.10 34.95
C LEU A 538 13.58 22.79 33.97
N LYS A 539 12.34 23.00 34.40
CA LYS A 539 11.39 23.77 33.59
C LYS A 539 11.96 25.16 33.32
N PRO A 540 11.85 25.71 32.09
CA PRO A 540 12.20 27.11 31.84
C PRO A 540 11.43 28.07 32.79
N GLY A 541 12.13 29.04 33.39
CA GLY A 541 11.54 29.97 34.36
C GLY A 541 12.55 30.44 35.38
N ASP A 542 12.08 31.22 36.38
CA ASP A 542 12.90 31.86 37.38
C ASP A 542 13.06 31.00 38.63
N TYR A 543 14.29 30.98 39.12
CA TYR A 543 14.70 30.20 40.28
C TYR A 543 15.56 31.01 41.22
N THR A 544 15.57 30.61 42.47
CA THR A 544 16.44 31.20 43.50
C THR A 544 17.34 30.08 44.05
N LEU A 545 18.65 30.32 43.99
CA LEU A 545 19.66 29.50 44.63
C LEU A 545 19.99 30.13 45.98
N THR A 546 19.76 29.41 47.06
CA THR A 546 20.00 29.83 48.44
C THR A 546 21.05 28.94 49.08
N GLU A 547 22.02 29.53 49.77
CA GLU A 547 22.93 28.80 50.63
C GLU A 547 22.33 28.67 52.02
N THR A 548 22.11 27.45 52.49
CA THR A 548 21.56 27.19 53.82
C THR A 548 22.66 26.96 54.91
N ALA A 549 23.84 26.60 54.48
CA ALA A 549 25.04 26.51 55.34
C ALA A 549 26.29 26.70 54.47
N ALA A 550 27.15 27.62 54.90
CA ALA A 550 28.44 27.91 54.28
C ALA A 550 29.47 26.82 54.59
N PRO A 551 30.45 26.59 53.68
CA PRO A 551 31.62 25.74 53.98
C PRO A 551 32.41 26.28 55.18
N ALA A 552 33.12 25.41 55.85
CA ALA A 552 33.96 25.80 56.97
C ALA A 552 35.03 26.81 56.54
N GLY A 553 35.05 27.99 57.25
CA GLY A 553 35.99 29.08 56.98
C GLY A 553 35.49 30.08 55.93
N TYR A 554 34.22 30.04 55.55
CA TYR A 554 33.57 30.98 54.62
C TYR A 554 32.36 31.65 55.26
N LEU A 555 31.99 32.79 54.72
CA LEU A 555 30.77 33.51 55.06
C LEU A 555 29.60 33.01 54.25
N LEU A 556 28.40 33.01 54.84
CA LEU A 556 27.16 32.66 54.11
C LEU A 556 26.94 33.69 52.99
N SER A 557 26.71 33.23 51.78
CA SER A 557 26.47 34.11 50.63
C SER A 557 25.01 34.57 50.52
N GLU A 558 24.81 35.66 49.77
CA GLU A 558 23.48 36.12 49.36
C GLU A 558 22.85 35.16 48.37
N GLU A 559 21.53 35.19 48.30
CA GLU A 559 20.78 34.40 47.30
C GLU A 559 21.11 34.83 45.86
N VAL A 560 21.15 33.86 44.95
CA VAL A 560 21.35 34.09 43.52
C VAL A 560 20.05 33.79 42.78
N HIS A 561 19.48 34.79 42.14
CA HIS A 561 18.33 34.64 41.26
C HIS A 561 18.82 34.35 39.84
N PHE A 562 18.27 33.35 39.20
CA PHE A 562 18.62 32.98 37.82
C PHE A 562 17.41 32.51 37.05
N THR A 563 17.46 32.68 35.74
CA THR A 563 16.40 32.25 34.84
C THR A 563 16.92 31.08 34.00
N VAL A 564 16.21 29.95 34.01
CA VAL A 564 16.47 28.84 33.11
C VAL A 564 15.81 29.15 31.76
N GLN A 565 16.63 29.25 30.73
CA GLN A 565 16.18 29.50 29.35
C GLN A 565 15.76 28.20 28.69
N GLU A 566 14.84 28.30 27.70
CA GLU A 566 14.43 27.18 26.85
C GLU A 566 15.53 26.86 25.80
N THR A 567 16.64 26.28 26.29
CA THR A 567 17.78 25.86 25.44
C THR A 567 18.42 24.59 25.97
N GLY A 568 18.90 23.73 25.02
CA GLY A 568 19.69 22.54 25.35
C GLY A 568 21.16 22.84 25.72
N GLU A 569 21.59 24.10 25.60
CA GLU A 569 22.92 24.50 25.99
C GLU A 569 23.10 24.46 27.53
N ILE A 570 24.33 24.23 27.97
CA ILE A 570 24.63 24.22 29.40
C ILE A 570 24.61 25.66 29.91
N GLN A 571 23.67 25.94 30.80
CA GLN A 571 23.53 27.24 31.49
C GLN A 571 24.28 27.18 32.80
N LYS A 572 25.18 28.15 33.03
CA LYS A 572 26.04 28.19 34.22
C LYS A 572 25.55 29.22 35.23
N VAL A 573 25.44 28.80 36.48
CA VAL A 573 25.09 29.66 37.61
C VAL A 573 26.18 29.49 38.66
N THR A 574 26.76 30.59 39.09
CA THR A 574 27.83 30.55 40.08
C THR A 574 27.41 31.34 41.31
N MET A 575 27.54 30.70 42.47
CA MET A 575 27.43 31.33 43.78
C MET A 575 28.81 31.42 44.42
N TYR A 576 29.20 32.62 44.84
CA TYR A 576 30.52 32.87 45.40
C TYR A 576 30.44 33.03 46.88
N ASP A 577 31.38 32.40 47.60
CA ASP A 577 31.63 32.67 49.07
C ASP A 577 32.89 33.42 49.28
N ALA A 578 32.79 34.35 50.18
CA ALA A 578 33.98 35.08 50.70
C ALA A 578 34.59 34.30 51.86
N PRO A 579 35.92 34.11 51.88
CA PRO A 579 36.59 33.59 53.06
C PRO A 579 36.29 34.49 54.32
N ALA A 580 36.17 33.89 55.47
CA ALA A 580 35.76 34.58 56.68
C ALA A 580 36.71 35.74 57.12
N HIS A 581 37.88 35.86 56.53
CA HIS A 581 38.84 36.95 56.68
C HIS A 581 39.08 37.68 55.36
N SER A 582 38.01 38.01 54.60
CA SER A 582 38.09 38.76 53.35
C SER A 582 37.40 40.14 53.50
N LEU A 583 37.94 41.10 52.74
CA LEU A 583 37.28 42.37 52.48
C LEU A 583 36.51 42.27 51.17
N ILE A 584 35.22 42.56 51.21
CA ILE A 584 34.38 42.65 50.04
C ILE A 584 34.50 44.01 49.37
N LEU A 585 34.76 44.01 48.07
CA LEU A 585 34.92 45.22 47.26
C LEU A 585 33.78 45.27 46.23
N THR A 586 33.05 46.37 46.22
CA THR A 586 31.89 46.54 45.38
C THR A 586 31.93 47.80 44.56
N LYS A 587 31.48 47.79 43.31
CA LYS A 587 31.32 48.92 42.43
C LYS A 587 29.86 49.22 42.20
N ARG A 588 29.36 50.42 42.43
CA ARG A 588 27.94 50.73 42.42
C ARG A 588 27.64 52.08 41.77
N ASP A 589 26.44 52.17 41.17
CA ASP A 589 25.83 53.39 40.67
C ASP A 589 25.40 54.25 41.93
N ILE A 590 25.81 55.51 41.99
CA ILE A 590 25.55 56.37 43.17
C ILE A 590 24.04 56.68 43.29
N ALA A 591 23.28 56.72 42.21
CA ALA A 591 21.88 57.09 42.24
C ALA A 591 20.95 55.88 42.51
N THR A 592 21.25 54.72 41.99
CA THR A 592 20.41 53.53 42.06
C THR A 592 20.90 52.49 43.06
N ASN A 593 22.15 52.58 43.49
CA ASN A 593 22.86 51.57 44.28
C ASN A 593 23.05 50.22 43.61
N ALA A 594 22.74 50.13 42.29
CA ALA A 594 22.97 48.94 41.55
C ALA A 594 24.45 48.64 41.35
N LYS A 595 24.81 47.33 41.27
CA LYS A 595 26.18 46.91 40.96
C LYS A 595 26.53 47.32 39.54
N LEU A 596 27.78 47.69 39.31
CA LEU A 596 28.29 48.08 37.99
C LEU A 596 29.35 47.10 37.52
N ALA A 597 29.11 46.53 36.38
CA ALA A 597 30.05 45.66 35.65
C ALA A 597 30.98 46.52 34.75
N ASP A 598 32.04 45.92 34.25
CA ASP A 598 33.00 46.47 33.26
C ASP A 598 33.85 47.65 33.71
N ALA A 599 33.84 48.04 35.02
CA ALA A 599 34.83 48.91 35.59
C ALA A 599 36.15 48.19 35.81
N ARG A 600 37.28 48.85 35.56
CA ARG A 600 38.58 48.30 35.90
C ARG A 600 39.11 48.98 37.15
N LEU A 601 39.22 48.18 38.22
CA LEU A 601 39.69 48.63 39.51
C LEU A 601 41.08 48.06 39.83
N THR A 602 41.85 48.81 40.59
CA THR A 602 43.18 48.42 41.04
C THR A 602 43.36 48.86 42.49
N ILE A 603 43.87 47.97 43.35
CA ILE A 603 44.35 48.30 44.67
C ILE A 603 45.86 48.44 44.61
N ARG A 604 46.36 49.53 45.20
CA ARG A 604 47.80 49.84 45.36
C ARG A 604 48.16 50.05 46.83
N ASP A 605 49.36 49.62 47.20
CA ASP A 605 49.91 49.92 48.51
C ASP A 605 50.41 51.39 48.62
N ALA A 606 50.90 51.79 49.78
CA ALA A 606 51.42 53.11 50.00
C ALA A 606 52.64 53.46 49.13
N TYR A 607 53.33 52.50 48.53
CA TYR A 607 54.45 52.64 47.59
C TYR A 607 54.07 52.64 46.14
N GLY A 608 52.75 52.52 45.84
CA GLY A 608 52.20 52.47 44.49
C GLY A 608 52.27 51.09 43.82
N THR A 609 52.68 50.05 44.51
CA THR A 609 52.69 48.69 44.02
C THR A 609 51.28 48.16 43.86
N THR A 610 51.00 47.58 42.74
CA THR A 610 49.70 46.96 42.52
C THR A 610 49.58 45.66 43.31
N ILE A 611 48.63 45.63 44.24
CA ILE A 611 48.28 44.50 45.08
C ILE A 611 47.29 43.62 44.34
N ASP A 612 46.23 44.23 43.77
CA ASP A 612 45.18 43.55 43.07
C ASP A 612 44.66 44.39 41.91
N ARG A 613 44.17 43.74 40.85
CA ARG A 613 43.55 44.40 39.70
C ARG A 613 42.48 43.44 39.07
N TRP A 614 41.28 43.96 38.97
CA TRP A 614 40.17 43.18 38.38
C TRP A 614 39.26 44.07 37.52
N THR A 615 38.40 43.39 36.71
CA THR A 615 37.28 44.05 36.05
C THR A 615 36.02 43.66 36.81
N THR A 616 35.17 44.63 37.13
CA THR A 616 33.94 44.37 37.87
C THR A 616 32.93 43.58 36.98
N THR A 617 32.15 42.76 37.64
CA THR A 617 31.01 42.02 37.11
C THR A 617 29.76 42.44 37.88
N ASP A 618 28.68 41.75 37.72
CA ASP A 618 27.47 41.84 38.54
C ASP A 618 27.68 41.25 39.96
N GLY A 619 28.80 40.57 40.19
CA GLY A 619 29.25 40.10 41.49
C GLY A 619 30.14 41.08 42.20
N ASP A 620 30.39 40.81 43.50
CA ASP A 620 31.38 41.54 44.28
C ASP A 620 32.77 40.86 44.17
N HIS A 621 33.83 41.63 44.46
CA HIS A 621 35.20 41.11 44.49
C HIS A 621 35.67 40.98 45.94
N ALA A 622 36.27 39.84 46.29
CA ALA A 622 36.78 39.56 47.59
C ALA A 622 38.33 39.57 47.62
N ILE A 623 38.94 40.20 48.55
CA ILE A 623 40.37 40.16 48.75
C ILE A 623 40.67 39.65 50.16
N ARG A 624 41.58 38.71 50.30
CA ARG A 624 41.99 38.18 51.60
C ARG A 624 42.70 39.25 52.46
N VAL A 625 42.44 39.20 53.72
CA VAL A 625 43.07 40.09 54.68
C VAL A 625 43.77 39.25 55.78
N LEU A 626 45.09 39.45 56.00
CA LEU A 626 45.83 38.66 56.94
C LEU A 626 46.60 39.60 57.97
N PRO A 627 46.87 39.12 59.19
CA PRO A 627 47.80 39.81 60.11
C PRO A 627 49.22 39.82 59.51
N GLU A 628 49.99 40.88 59.75
CA GLU A 628 51.38 41.06 59.28
C GLU A 628 52.27 39.80 59.53
N ARG A 629 52.11 39.17 60.71
CA ARG A 629 52.87 37.99 61.11
C ARG A 629 52.59 36.74 60.22
N SER A 630 51.48 36.71 59.52
CA SER A 630 51.10 35.63 58.61
C SER A 630 51.61 35.85 57.19
N ALA A 631 51.94 37.08 56.80
CA ALA A 631 52.34 37.47 55.45
C ALA A 631 53.71 36.92 55.00
N ALA A 632 54.56 36.49 55.94
CA ALA A 632 55.90 35.96 55.65
C ALA A 632 55.88 34.60 54.83
N LYS A 633 54.70 34.01 54.61
CA LYS A 633 54.52 32.70 53.89
C LYS A 633 53.81 32.80 52.58
N ASP A 634 53.24 34.00 52.25
CA ASP A 634 52.44 34.16 51.00
C ASP A 634 53.01 35.30 50.15
N PRO A 635 53.36 35.15 48.92
CA PRO A 635 53.82 36.25 48.08
C PRO A 635 52.67 37.24 47.83
N HIS A 636 52.92 38.52 48.03
CA HIS A 636 52.03 39.70 48.10
C HIS A 636 51.10 39.94 46.83
N LYS A 637 50.46 38.99 46.27
CA LYS A 637 49.43 39.20 45.25
C LYS A 637 48.07 38.82 45.79
N ASN A 638 47.07 39.73 45.62
CA ASN A 638 45.69 39.61 46.05
C ASN A 638 45.52 39.41 47.56
N LEU A 639 46.33 40.14 48.32
CA LEU A 639 46.33 40.04 49.76
C LEU A 639 46.52 41.43 50.42
N LEU A 640 45.66 41.82 51.38
CA LEU A 640 45.82 42.97 52.25
C LEU A 640 46.35 42.53 53.59
N LEU A 641 47.13 43.42 54.22
CA LEU A 641 47.59 43.26 55.62
C LEU A 641 46.74 44.12 56.54
N LEU A 642 46.43 43.57 57.72
CA LEU A 642 45.76 44.31 58.76
C LEU A 642 46.65 45.40 59.28
N SER A 643 46.12 46.60 59.43
CA SER A 643 46.72 47.65 60.19
C SER A 643 46.45 47.41 61.70
N ASP A 644 47.46 47.63 62.55
CA ASP A 644 47.37 47.57 64.00
C ASP A 644 47.98 48.83 64.65
N ASP A 645 48.12 48.81 65.97
CA ASP A 645 48.69 49.92 66.70
C ASP A 645 50.21 50.13 66.48
N THR A 646 50.87 49.15 65.83
CA THR A 646 52.31 49.13 65.59
C THR A 646 52.68 49.28 64.10
N SER A 647 51.77 48.97 63.21
CA SER A 647 51.95 48.99 61.75
C SER A 647 50.71 49.54 61.04
N GLU A 648 50.92 50.51 60.15
CA GLU A 648 49.85 51.12 59.41
C GLU A 648 49.97 50.69 57.92
N HIS A 649 49.15 49.74 57.52
CA HIS A 649 49.06 49.31 56.12
C HIS A 649 47.93 50.05 55.38
N VAL A 650 48.35 50.97 54.52
CA VAL A 650 47.46 51.88 53.79
C VAL A 650 47.39 51.45 52.31
N TYR A 651 46.19 51.40 51.83
CA TYR A 651 45.91 51.04 50.45
C TYR A 651 45.08 52.09 49.75
N THR A 652 45.22 52.18 48.41
CA THR A 652 44.38 53.03 47.55
C THR A 652 43.69 52.20 46.49
N MET A 653 42.36 52.24 46.50
CA MET A 653 41.55 51.72 45.47
C MET A 653 41.33 52.74 44.37
N VAL A 654 41.75 52.45 43.17
CA VAL A 654 41.73 53.34 42.00
C VAL A 654 40.90 52.73 40.89
N GLU A 655 40.01 53.49 40.30
CA GLU A 655 39.35 53.14 39.06
C GLU A 655 40.23 53.58 37.91
N GLU A 656 40.69 52.59 37.09
CA GLU A 656 41.48 52.82 35.88
C GLU A 656 40.61 53.07 34.67
N LEU A 657 39.40 52.46 34.66
CA LEU A 657 38.41 52.57 33.62
C LEU A 657 37.02 52.46 34.21
N ALA A 658 36.17 53.46 33.98
CA ALA A 658 34.77 53.40 34.37
C ALA A 658 33.94 52.59 33.34
N PRO A 659 32.76 52.02 33.71
CA PRO A 659 31.81 51.45 32.78
C PRO A 659 31.32 52.50 31.78
N ASP A 660 30.85 52.04 30.64
CA ASP A 660 30.27 52.91 29.61
C ASP A 660 29.10 53.72 30.15
N GLY A 661 29.16 55.06 29.95
CA GLY A 661 28.15 56.00 30.44
C GLY A 661 28.35 56.46 31.86
N TYR A 662 29.50 56.15 32.48
CA TYR A 662 29.86 56.61 33.84
C TYR A 662 31.17 57.46 33.87
N LEU A 663 31.26 58.28 34.84
CA LEU A 663 32.50 59.04 35.15
C LEU A 663 33.41 58.18 36.00
N VAL A 664 34.74 58.28 35.79
CA VAL A 664 35.72 57.63 36.68
C VAL A 664 35.60 58.17 38.07
N ALA A 665 35.44 57.27 39.07
CA ALA A 665 35.31 57.63 40.44
C ALA A 665 36.65 58.17 41.05
N GLU A 666 36.54 58.99 42.04
CA GLU A 666 37.70 59.38 42.84
C GLU A 666 38.30 58.18 43.59
N SER A 667 39.62 58.11 43.69
CA SER A 667 40.29 57.03 44.39
C SER A 667 39.99 57.06 45.86
N ILE A 668 39.86 55.87 46.48
CA ILE A 668 39.58 55.72 47.92
C ILE A 668 40.85 55.25 48.64
N THR A 669 41.39 56.03 49.54
CA THR A 669 42.48 55.59 50.41
C THR A 669 41.90 54.97 51.68
N PHE A 670 42.29 53.76 52.00
CA PHE A 670 41.71 52.98 53.08
C PHE A 670 42.73 52.10 53.80
N LYS A 671 42.40 51.71 55.03
CA LYS A 671 43.07 50.67 55.79
C LYS A 671 42.04 49.72 56.41
N VAL A 672 42.48 48.51 56.71
CA VAL A 672 41.63 47.50 57.33
C VAL A 672 42.18 47.12 58.67
N MET A 673 41.34 47.15 59.69
CA MET A 673 41.69 46.77 61.06
C MET A 673 40.77 45.64 61.53
N GLN A 674 41.23 44.77 62.39
CA GLN A 674 40.42 43.81 63.11
C GLN A 674 39.91 44.37 64.40
N MET A 675 38.60 44.51 64.57
CA MET A 675 37.97 45.00 65.79
C MET A 675 36.82 44.01 66.16
N ASN A 676 36.83 43.53 67.41
CA ASN A 676 35.78 42.57 67.87
C ASN A 676 35.55 41.41 66.98
N ASN A 677 36.61 40.83 66.41
CA ASN A 677 36.59 39.73 65.47
C ASN A 677 35.97 39.99 64.05
N ALA A 678 35.69 41.29 63.77
CA ALA A 678 35.22 41.75 62.47
C ALA A 678 36.33 42.56 61.76
N LEU A 679 36.35 42.53 60.42
CA LEU A 679 37.17 43.41 59.60
C LEU A 679 36.46 44.74 59.47
N VAL A 680 37.13 45.80 59.93
CA VAL A 680 36.62 47.20 59.93
C VAL A 680 37.45 47.98 58.93
N VAL A 681 36.79 48.63 57.98
CA VAL A 681 37.43 49.49 57.00
C VAL A 681 37.42 50.94 57.50
N PHE A 682 38.56 51.53 57.47
CA PHE A 682 38.74 52.99 57.72
C PHE A 682 39.15 53.65 56.40
N VAL A 683 38.48 54.72 56.05
CA VAL A 683 38.76 55.51 54.85
C VAL A 683 39.35 56.85 55.28
N TRP A 684 40.36 57.34 54.53
CA TRP A 684 40.96 58.63 54.76
C TRP A 684 40.09 59.76 54.18
N GLN A 685 39.55 60.63 55.05
CA GLN A 685 38.67 61.73 54.67
C GLN A 685 38.89 62.91 55.55
N ASP A 686 38.82 64.12 55.00
CA ASP A 686 38.90 65.37 55.72
C ASP A 686 40.12 65.51 56.72
N GLY A 687 41.23 64.88 56.27
CA GLY A 687 42.49 64.94 57.07
C GLY A 687 42.57 63.91 58.21
N GLY A 688 41.69 62.88 58.26
CA GLY A 688 41.69 61.85 59.28
C GLY A 688 41.07 60.54 58.83
N TRP A 689 41.33 59.46 59.62
CA TRP A 689 40.74 58.15 59.42
C TRP A 689 39.31 58.10 59.98
N GLN A 690 38.36 57.77 59.12
CA GLN A 690 36.96 57.59 59.51
C GLN A 690 36.54 56.16 59.34
N LYS A 691 35.82 55.55 60.31
CA LYS A 691 35.24 54.24 60.20
C LYS A 691 34.19 54.25 59.08
N SER A 692 34.33 53.37 58.13
CA SER A 692 33.45 53.29 56.95
C SER A 692 32.46 52.17 57.09
N SER A 693 32.94 50.95 57.14
CA SER A 693 32.09 49.76 57.04
C SER A 693 32.72 48.56 57.78
N GLU A 694 31.98 47.51 57.94
CA GLU A 694 32.48 46.23 58.44
C GLU A 694 32.40 45.20 57.29
N GLY A 695 33.59 44.70 56.94
CA GLY A 695 33.73 43.66 55.97
C GLY A 695 33.61 44.05 54.48
N TYR A 696 33.27 45.27 54.13
CA TYR A 696 33.18 45.72 52.77
C TYR A 696 33.66 47.13 52.50
N LEU A 697 33.99 47.41 51.19
CA LEU A 697 34.31 48.75 50.72
C LEU A 697 33.64 48.97 49.36
N ALA A 698 32.83 50.06 49.31
CA ALA A 698 32.10 50.38 48.06
C ALA A 698 32.72 51.63 47.37
N MET A 699 32.87 51.57 46.07
CA MET A 699 33.19 52.69 45.19
C MET A 699 31.98 53.00 44.31
N TYR A 700 31.61 54.25 44.20
CA TYR A 700 30.42 54.71 43.54
C TYR A 700 30.74 55.54 42.29
N ASP A 701 30.04 55.30 41.16
CA ASP A 701 30.12 56.11 39.95
C ASP A 701 28.86 56.91 39.71
N GLU A 702 29.09 58.10 39.15
CA GLU A 702 28.05 58.99 38.68
C GLU A 702 27.90 58.86 37.13
N ARG A 703 26.67 58.86 36.63
CA ARG A 703 26.41 58.83 35.22
C ARG A 703 26.81 60.10 34.51
N THR A 704 27.36 60.03 33.32
CA THR A 704 27.79 61.15 32.46
C THR A 704 26.64 62.07 32.01
N ASP A 705 25.39 61.57 32.01
CA ASP A 705 24.18 62.29 31.57
C ASP A 705 23.34 62.85 32.74
N THR A 706 23.81 62.76 33.98
CA THR A 706 23.10 63.32 35.10
C THR A 706 23.28 64.88 35.10
N PRO A 707 22.16 65.68 34.98
CA PRO A 707 22.30 67.15 35.06
C PRO A 707 22.91 67.56 36.43
N VAL A 708 24.02 68.24 36.41
CA VAL A 708 24.67 68.74 37.61
C VAL A 708 23.72 69.74 38.29
N PRO A 709 23.20 69.54 39.53
CA PRO A 709 22.49 70.57 40.26
C PRO A 709 23.49 71.67 40.62
N LEU A 710 23.17 72.92 40.23
CA LEU A 710 23.92 74.10 40.56
C LEU A 710 23.83 74.39 42.06
N MET A 711 24.30 73.48 42.87
CA MET A 711 24.79 73.75 44.25
C MET A 711 25.52 72.49 44.73
N LYS A 712 26.79 72.56 44.56
CA LYS A 712 27.70 71.60 45.16
C LYS A 712 27.82 71.88 46.66
N THR A 713 27.04 71.18 47.41
CA THR A 713 27.67 70.41 48.47
C THR A 713 27.96 69.08 47.83
N PHE A 714 29.20 68.79 47.45
CA PHE A 714 29.63 67.42 47.23
C PHE A 714 29.06 66.61 48.39
N PRO A 715 28.30 65.51 48.09
CA PRO A 715 28.19 64.54 49.11
C PRO A 715 29.64 64.15 49.34
N GLN A 716 30.13 64.56 50.50
CA GLN A 716 31.48 64.27 50.86
C GLN A 716 31.75 62.85 50.48
N THR A 717 32.61 62.76 49.43
CA THR A 717 33.40 61.57 49.15
C THR A 717 32.65 60.27 49.26
N GLY A 718 32.57 59.58 48.16
CA GLY A 718 32.02 58.22 48.07
C GLY A 718 31.23 57.86 49.30
N ARG A 719 29.93 58.11 49.30
CA ARG A 719 29.10 57.74 50.45
C ARG A 719 29.39 56.30 50.77
N ILE A 720 30.11 56.14 51.80
CA ILE A 720 30.28 54.86 52.43
C ILE A 720 29.01 54.66 53.23
N LEU A 721 28.18 53.76 52.71
CA LEU A 721 27.02 53.26 53.44
C LEU A 721 27.46 52.13 54.36
#